data_325afd900678ef425ce2a5477634b1bc
#
_entry.id   325afd900678ef425ce2a5477634b1bc
#
_cell.length_a   1.000
_cell.length_b   1.000
_cell.length_c   1.000
_cell.angle_alpha   90.00
_cell.angle_beta   90.00
_cell.angle_gamma   90.00
#
_symmetry.space_group_name_H-M   'P 1'
#
loop_
_entity.id
_entity.type
_entity.pdbx_description
1 polymer ?
#
loop_
_entity_poly.entity_id
_entity_poly.type
_entity_poly.pdbx_seq_one_letter_code
_entity_poly.pdbx_strand_id
1 'polypeptide(L)'
;MTIPNKASSSRLYNLFARWSYISYRHSAWIILIAVLVTAACGLYVSRNLGMNTDTTDMLSEDLPFRINMTHYSKTFPQDIDTLLLVLDAPTPEQAYTLTARLAARLSKDHENYYSVYSPNVDDFFSRNGLLYESIPELELITDRLAAAQPLIALIAKEPTLATFASVLTKAVDELRNGRAMELQPVLNAVSATLDARTDGSPRQLSWQSLFDAKPQKKTYQELIVVKPRLHYDQLFPAEQSIAALHAAAKETGITENSPVKLRITGEVALSHDELTSSLQGMEVAGVVTFVLVGIVLYFAMRTPGLILAVLICLSMGLLLTAAFATAAVGHLNLISIAFAVLYIGLGADFAIHFLLRHQELTDKGEPAAEAIYDSGGDAGAALAACTITNAIGFYAFIPTDYSGVAELGIISGTGMIISLFVTLTIGPALLRYFPKHPSSVPIKTVSVGRVLELSLKWHKLTYALTLILAVAALAALPQVRFDYNLLNLQDPKGKALQTFRELLADADHSPWQAVALANSPADAQRLAQRLAALPEVNKVVTMLDFVPEDQQQKLFLIEEMALTMGPIAFSAPPDDSGDGGEEALGRRRAELNRLAAALDGFIATHPNHPASASARSLKSSLAALFARLDTIDLHGKKDLLGSVENDLLATLPQALERLRMATEAIPFEEKDLPVSLVSHWRSQGGEYRLAVYPAEDINDNGALRRFVEAVQKVAPQATGAPMVTLEAGDAVVRAFIQAFSLALLGITIALLILLRSVKYTLLVLAPLLLSSLFTAAFTVLLGIPFNFANVIALPLLLGIAIDSSLHMVHRSINNELVSEILIHTSTARAIFYSALTALVDFASLMFSSHQGTASMGVLLTVGLALTLICTLVILPVLLRGPGQSVKT
;
A
#
# COMPACT_ATOMS: atom_id res chain seq x y z
N MET A 1 7.01 -3.06 -62.13
CA MET A 1 7.60 -4.19 -61.42
C MET A 1 6.48 -5.12 -61.02
N THR A 2 6.46 -6.30 -61.63
CA THR A 2 5.49 -7.36 -61.37
C THR A 2 5.73 -8.01 -60.06
N ILE A 3 4.66 -8.32 -59.30
CA ILE A 3 4.72 -9.00 -58.03
C ILE A 3 5.36 -10.39 -58.25
N PRO A 4 6.39 -10.80 -57.48
CA PRO A 4 6.99 -12.12 -57.62
C PRO A 4 5.96 -13.20 -57.26
N ASN A 5 5.60 -14.07 -58.20
CA ASN A 5 4.64 -15.14 -57.98
C ASN A 5 5.41 -16.45 -57.69
N LYS A 6 5.77 -16.71 -56.42
CA LYS A 6 6.32 -17.99 -55.99
C LYS A 6 5.17 -19.01 -55.86
N ALA A 7 5.09 -19.95 -56.73
CA ALA A 7 3.95 -20.84 -57.03
C ALA A 7 3.65 -21.93 -55.96
N SER A 8 4.09 -21.83 -54.69
CA SER A 8 3.79 -22.85 -53.67
C SER A 8 3.57 -22.31 -52.23
N SER A 9 3.34 -21.00 -52.07
CA SER A 9 3.17 -20.42 -50.73
C SER A 9 1.72 -20.45 -50.24
N SER A 10 1.48 -20.60 -48.94
CA SER A 10 0.17 -20.59 -48.31
C SER A 10 -0.57 -19.27 -48.60
N ARG A 11 -1.93 -19.27 -48.58
CA ARG A 11 -2.75 -18.05 -48.78
C ARG A 11 -2.37 -16.95 -47.82
N LEU A 12 -2.05 -17.29 -46.56
CA LEU A 12 -1.63 -16.35 -45.51
C LEU A 12 -0.27 -15.70 -45.83
N TYR A 13 0.69 -16.48 -46.35
CA TYR A 13 1.99 -15.95 -46.77
C TYR A 13 1.80 -14.84 -47.81
N ASN A 14 1.03 -15.13 -48.85
CA ASN A 14 0.78 -14.16 -49.95
C ASN A 14 0.04 -12.93 -49.48
N LEU A 15 -0.86 -13.05 -48.50
CA LEU A 15 -1.60 -11.93 -47.92
C LEU A 15 -0.64 -10.95 -47.22
N PHE A 16 0.16 -11.44 -46.30
CA PHE A 16 1.07 -10.62 -45.50
C PHE A 16 2.26 -10.09 -46.32
N ALA A 17 2.76 -10.89 -47.28
CA ALA A 17 3.79 -10.45 -48.21
C ALA A 17 3.30 -9.25 -49.06
N ARG A 18 2.08 -9.36 -49.64
CA ARG A 18 1.47 -8.28 -50.41
C ARG A 18 1.20 -7.04 -49.58
N TRP A 19 0.71 -7.24 -48.36
CA TRP A 19 0.45 -6.14 -47.39
C TRP A 19 1.73 -5.33 -47.14
N SER A 20 2.80 -6.01 -46.69
CA SER A 20 4.07 -5.36 -46.40
C SER A 20 4.68 -4.68 -47.64
N TYR A 21 4.55 -5.29 -48.80
CA TYR A 21 5.02 -4.72 -50.07
C TYR A 21 4.23 -3.45 -50.49
N ILE A 22 2.90 -3.45 -50.31
CA ILE A 22 2.04 -2.29 -50.58
C ILE A 22 2.42 -1.16 -49.62
N SER A 23 2.66 -1.49 -48.33
CA SER A 23 3.09 -0.54 -47.33
C SER A 23 4.44 0.11 -47.67
N TYR A 24 5.39 -0.67 -48.15
CA TYR A 24 6.69 -0.16 -48.61
C TYR A 24 6.54 0.73 -49.86
N ARG A 25 5.71 0.35 -50.82
CA ARG A 25 5.50 1.08 -52.07
C ARG A 25 4.87 2.46 -51.84
N HIS A 26 3.91 2.55 -50.92
CA HIS A 26 3.17 3.77 -50.61
C HIS A 26 3.64 4.44 -49.30
N SER A 27 4.91 4.24 -48.92
CA SER A 27 5.50 4.64 -47.62
C SER A 27 5.21 6.10 -47.22
N ALA A 28 5.30 7.08 -48.15
CA ALA A 28 5.08 8.49 -47.83
C ALA A 28 3.65 8.77 -47.32
N TRP A 29 2.64 8.19 -48.00
CA TRP A 29 1.24 8.34 -47.59
C TRP A 29 0.94 7.61 -46.29
N ILE A 30 1.50 6.42 -46.14
CA ILE A 30 1.32 5.63 -44.90
C ILE A 30 1.92 6.34 -43.71
N ILE A 31 3.15 6.88 -43.82
CA ILE A 31 3.77 7.64 -42.72
C ILE A 31 2.99 8.91 -42.43
N LEU A 32 2.52 9.65 -43.46
CA LEU A 32 1.71 10.85 -43.25
C LEU A 32 0.41 10.53 -42.49
N ILE A 33 -0.33 9.51 -42.95
CA ILE A 33 -1.58 9.07 -42.29
C ILE A 33 -1.29 8.58 -40.88
N ALA A 34 -0.25 7.80 -40.71
CA ALA A 34 0.14 7.27 -39.39
C ALA A 34 0.46 8.39 -38.39
N VAL A 35 1.21 9.42 -38.81
CA VAL A 35 1.51 10.59 -37.95
C VAL A 35 0.23 11.36 -37.61
N LEU A 36 -0.66 11.60 -38.60
CA LEU A 36 -1.93 12.30 -38.36
C LEU A 36 -2.85 11.52 -37.38
N VAL A 37 -2.97 10.20 -37.57
CA VAL A 37 -3.78 9.34 -36.73
C VAL A 37 -3.19 9.30 -35.32
N THR A 38 -1.87 9.16 -35.20
CA THR A 38 -1.19 9.13 -33.90
C THR A 38 -1.35 10.46 -33.16
N ALA A 39 -1.23 11.59 -33.84
CA ALA A 39 -1.46 12.90 -33.26
C ALA A 39 -2.92 13.08 -32.79
N ALA A 40 -3.89 12.66 -33.61
CA ALA A 40 -5.31 12.70 -33.25
C ALA A 40 -5.61 11.79 -32.01
N CYS A 41 -5.04 10.58 -32.00
CA CYS A 41 -5.15 9.66 -30.87
C CYS A 41 -4.50 10.24 -29.59
N GLY A 42 -3.34 10.87 -29.70
CA GLY A 42 -2.69 11.54 -28.57
C GLY A 42 -3.55 12.66 -27.98
N LEU A 43 -4.16 13.49 -28.86
CA LEU A 43 -5.08 14.54 -28.42
C LEU A 43 -6.36 13.95 -27.77
N TYR A 44 -6.86 12.85 -28.30
CA TYR A 44 -8.03 12.16 -27.76
C TYR A 44 -7.73 11.59 -26.37
N VAL A 45 -6.62 10.88 -26.22
CA VAL A 45 -6.16 10.32 -24.93
C VAL A 45 -5.98 11.42 -23.88
N SER A 46 -5.28 12.51 -24.23
CA SER A 46 -4.99 13.60 -23.29
C SER A 46 -6.24 14.32 -22.76
N ARG A 47 -7.37 14.19 -23.45
CA ARG A 47 -8.63 14.87 -23.08
C ARG A 47 -9.65 13.95 -22.41
N ASN A 48 -9.59 12.64 -22.68
CA ASN A 48 -10.68 11.74 -22.34
C ASN A 48 -10.25 10.53 -21.48
N LEU A 49 -8.95 10.26 -21.31
CA LEU A 49 -8.48 9.15 -20.50
C LEU A 49 -8.64 9.52 -19.03
N GLY A 50 -9.54 8.84 -18.32
CA GLY A 50 -9.71 8.92 -16.88
C GLY A 50 -8.83 7.92 -16.13
N MET A 51 -8.77 8.08 -14.81
CA MET A 51 -8.21 7.07 -13.90
C MET A 51 -9.26 6.68 -12.89
N ASN A 52 -9.44 5.37 -12.67
CA ASN A 52 -10.23 4.84 -11.56
C ASN A 52 -9.27 4.34 -10.49
N THR A 53 -9.26 5.03 -9.36
CA THR A 53 -8.38 4.74 -8.22
C THR A 53 -9.07 3.95 -7.12
N ASP A 54 -10.36 3.67 -7.30
CA ASP A 54 -11.13 2.83 -6.36
C ASP A 54 -10.73 1.35 -6.58
N THR A 55 -10.01 0.81 -5.60
CA THR A 55 -9.58 -0.58 -5.63
C THR A 55 -10.73 -1.56 -5.46
N THR A 56 -11.86 -1.11 -4.91
CA THR A 56 -13.04 -1.95 -4.73
C THR A 56 -13.73 -2.26 -6.07
N ASP A 57 -13.65 -1.35 -7.04
CA ASP A 57 -14.19 -1.54 -8.40
C ASP A 57 -13.40 -2.54 -9.25
N MET A 58 -12.26 -2.99 -8.77
CA MET A 58 -11.47 -4.03 -9.46
C MET A 58 -12.14 -5.41 -9.41
N LEU A 59 -13.13 -5.61 -8.53
CA LEU A 59 -13.89 -6.87 -8.42
C LEU A 59 -15.35 -6.63 -8.81
N SER A 60 -15.99 -7.66 -9.38
CA SER A 60 -17.38 -7.61 -9.83
C SER A 60 -18.34 -7.17 -8.72
N GLU A 61 -19.25 -6.26 -9.04
CA GLU A 61 -20.28 -5.78 -8.12
C GLU A 61 -21.27 -6.86 -7.70
N ASP A 62 -21.39 -7.93 -8.49
CA ASP A 62 -22.31 -9.05 -8.23
C ASP A 62 -21.81 -10.01 -7.15
N LEU A 63 -20.59 -9.85 -6.67
CA LEU A 63 -20.04 -10.69 -5.61
C LEU A 63 -20.76 -10.43 -4.27
N PRO A 64 -21.10 -11.48 -3.49
CA PRO A 64 -21.88 -11.32 -2.26
C PRO A 64 -21.28 -10.35 -1.26
N PHE A 65 -19.97 -10.38 -1.06
CA PHE A 65 -19.30 -9.44 -0.16
C PHE A 65 -19.34 -7.99 -0.68
N ARG A 66 -19.31 -7.78 -2.00
CA ARG A 66 -19.46 -6.44 -2.61
C ARG A 66 -20.86 -5.90 -2.40
N ILE A 67 -21.88 -6.73 -2.52
CA ILE A 67 -23.28 -6.38 -2.24
C ILE A 67 -23.42 -5.94 -0.77
N ASN A 68 -22.87 -6.74 0.17
CA ASN A 68 -22.88 -6.41 1.60
C ASN A 68 -22.10 -5.12 1.92
N MET A 69 -20.93 -4.94 1.32
CA MET A 69 -20.13 -3.72 1.47
C MET A 69 -20.84 -2.49 0.91
N THR A 70 -21.48 -2.61 -0.26
CA THR A 70 -22.27 -1.54 -0.88
C THR A 70 -23.49 -1.19 -0.03
N HIS A 71 -24.16 -2.19 0.56
CA HIS A 71 -25.24 -1.94 1.51
C HIS A 71 -24.74 -1.17 2.74
N TYR A 72 -23.63 -1.63 3.34
CA TYR A 72 -23.02 -0.95 4.49
C TYR A 72 -22.61 0.48 4.16
N SER A 73 -21.95 0.71 3.03
CA SER A 73 -21.48 2.05 2.63
C SER A 73 -22.61 3.05 2.39
N LYS A 74 -23.76 2.57 1.90
CA LYS A 74 -24.98 3.39 1.76
C LYS A 74 -25.67 3.64 3.10
N THR A 75 -25.59 2.69 4.02
CA THR A 75 -26.24 2.75 5.34
C THR A 75 -25.45 3.61 6.32
N PHE A 76 -24.10 3.54 6.27
CA PHE A 76 -23.16 4.29 7.12
C PHE A 76 -22.14 5.05 6.26
N PRO A 77 -22.55 6.02 5.46
CA PRO A 77 -21.65 6.72 4.53
C PRO A 77 -20.52 7.49 5.25
N GLN A 78 -20.69 7.87 6.50
CA GLN A 78 -19.68 8.59 7.30
C GLN A 78 -18.49 7.74 7.68
N ASP A 79 -18.60 6.40 7.63
CA ASP A 79 -17.55 5.46 8.03
C ASP A 79 -16.66 4.99 6.87
N ILE A 80 -16.98 5.42 5.65
CA ILE A 80 -16.28 5.03 4.42
C ILE A 80 -15.50 6.23 3.88
N ASP A 81 -14.40 5.97 3.20
CA ASP A 81 -13.52 6.98 2.61
C ASP A 81 -13.04 8.00 3.65
N THR A 82 -12.49 7.52 4.74
CA THR A 82 -12.06 8.38 5.83
C THR A 82 -10.55 8.54 5.90
N LEU A 83 -10.12 9.72 6.38
CA LEU A 83 -8.80 9.98 6.90
C LEU A 83 -8.83 9.80 8.41
N LEU A 84 -7.86 9.08 8.95
CA LEU A 84 -7.63 8.94 10.38
C LEU A 84 -6.39 9.74 10.77
N LEU A 85 -6.59 10.78 11.56
CA LEU A 85 -5.52 11.61 12.07
C LEU A 85 -5.13 11.12 13.46
N VAL A 86 -3.85 10.88 13.65
CA VAL A 86 -3.26 10.44 14.92
C VAL A 86 -2.38 11.57 15.43
N LEU A 87 -2.75 12.16 16.56
CA LEU A 87 -1.98 13.21 17.24
C LEU A 87 -1.24 12.58 18.40
N ASP A 88 0.08 12.56 18.30
CA ASP A 88 0.97 12.06 19.36
C ASP A 88 1.51 13.24 20.15
N ALA A 89 1.24 13.28 21.45
CA ALA A 89 1.68 14.35 22.35
C ALA A 89 2.41 13.81 23.58
N PRO A 90 3.32 14.62 24.18
CA PRO A 90 4.00 14.26 25.42
C PRO A 90 3.07 14.19 26.64
N THR A 91 1.97 14.96 26.61
CA THR A 91 0.99 15.03 27.71
C THR A 91 -0.43 14.94 27.16
N PRO A 92 -1.39 14.37 27.93
CA PRO A 92 -2.80 14.29 27.51
C PRO A 92 -3.44 15.65 27.34
N GLU A 93 -3.04 16.66 28.13
CA GLU A 93 -3.57 18.03 28.00
C GLU A 93 -3.17 18.67 26.65
N GLN A 94 -1.91 18.47 26.22
CA GLN A 94 -1.46 18.95 24.90
C GLN A 94 -2.17 18.20 23.79
N ALA A 95 -2.28 16.87 23.90
CA ALA A 95 -3.02 16.06 22.96
C ALA A 95 -4.43 16.58 22.76
N TYR A 96 -5.19 16.70 23.84
CA TYR A 96 -6.56 17.17 23.83
C TYR A 96 -6.68 18.59 23.24
N THR A 97 -5.87 19.54 23.69
CA THR A 97 -5.98 20.95 23.26
C THR A 97 -5.74 21.10 21.78
N LEU A 98 -4.70 20.45 21.26
CA LEU A 98 -4.39 20.56 19.84
C LEU A 98 -5.39 19.79 18.98
N THR A 99 -5.87 18.64 19.46
CA THR A 99 -6.94 17.90 18.81
C THR A 99 -8.22 18.73 18.72
N ALA A 100 -8.63 19.37 19.82
CA ALA A 100 -9.81 20.26 19.84
C ALA A 100 -9.66 21.43 18.87
N ARG A 101 -8.49 22.09 18.86
CA ARG A 101 -8.24 23.21 17.93
C ARG A 101 -8.24 22.76 16.48
N LEU A 102 -7.57 21.63 16.18
CA LEU A 102 -7.50 21.09 14.83
C LEU A 102 -8.89 20.62 14.36
N ALA A 103 -9.62 19.86 15.17
CA ALA A 103 -10.98 19.42 14.84
C ALA A 103 -11.92 20.60 14.60
N ALA A 104 -11.89 21.64 15.46
CA ALA A 104 -12.68 22.85 15.29
C ALA A 104 -12.29 23.65 14.03
N ARG A 105 -11.02 23.65 13.64
CA ARG A 105 -10.56 24.30 12.40
C ARG A 105 -11.02 23.53 11.16
N LEU A 106 -10.86 22.20 11.16
CA LEU A 106 -11.28 21.34 10.07
C LEU A 106 -12.81 21.32 9.89
N SER A 107 -13.58 21.33 10.99
CA SER A 107 -15.05 21.35 10.93
C SER A 107 -15.63 22.60 10.28
N LYS A 108 -14.87 23.69 10.20
CA LYS A 108 -15.29 24.93 9.51
C LYS A 108 -15.00 24.90 8.00
N ASP A 109 -14.22 23.94 7.53
CA ASP A 109 -13.82 23.84 6.14
C ASP A 109 -14.73 22.86 5.39
N HIS A 110 -15.93 23.32 5.07
CA HIS A 110 -16.93 22.53 4.33
C HIS A 110 -16.59 22.39 2.85
N GLU A 111 -15.57 23.09 2.33
CA GLU A 111 -15.11 22.95 0.96
C GLU A 111 -14.31 21.64 0.78
N ASN A 112 -13.50 21.29 1.79
CA ASN A 112 -12.63 20.11 1.73
C ASN A 112 -13.15 18.89 2.51
N TYR A 113 -14.07 19.09 3.48
CA TYR A 113 -14.53 18.00 4.35
C TYR A 113 -16.05 17.94 4.48
N TYR A 114 -16.59 16.73 4.53
CA TYR A 114 -18.00 16.47 4.83
C TYR A 114 -18.26 16.43 6.33
N SER A 115 -17.39 15.75 7.09
CA SER A 115 -17.52 15.62 8.52
C SER A 115 -16.15 15.47 9.19
N VAL A 116 -16.10 15.91 10.45
CA VAL A 116 -14.94 15.77 11.34
C VAL A 116 -15.48 15.23 12.66
N TYR A 117 -14.98 14.11 13.12
CA TYR A 117 -15.40 13.46 14.34
C TYR A 117 -14.20 13.15 15.24
N SER A 118 -14.26 13.63 16.48
CA SER A 118 -13.27 13.37 17.51
C SER A 118 -14.00 13.09 18.82
N PRO A 119 -14.17 11.82 19.21
CA PRO A 119 -14.97 11.46 20.38
C PRO A 119 -14.46 12.09 21.68
N ASN A 120 -13.15 12.14 21.90
CA ASN A 120 -12.57 12.63 23.15
C ASN A 120 -12.71 14.16 23.36
N VAL A 121 -13.07 14.89 22.30
CA VAL A 121 -13.27 16.36 22.34
C VAL A 121 -14.75 16.73 22.44
N ASP A 122 -15.65 15.76 22.29
CA ASP A 122 -17.08 15.97 22.43
C ASP A 122 -17.43 16.31 23.88
N ASP A 123 -18.22 17.38 24.09
CA ASP A 123 -18.64 17.84 25.42
C ASP A 123 -19.37 16.76 26.23
N PHE A 124 -20.08 15.85 25.55
CA PHE A 124 -20.76 14.74 26.20
C PHE A 124 -19.78 13.82 26.89
N PHE A 125 -18.70 13.39 26.21
CA PHE A 125 -17.69 12.51 26.80
C PHE A 125 -16.82 13.25 27.82
N SER A 126 -16.58 14.55 27.61
CA SER A 126 -15.87 15.38 28.59
C SER A 126 -16.61 15.45 29.94
N ARG A 127 -17.95 15.47 29.93
CA ARG A 127 -18.77 15.46 31.14
C ARG A 127 -18.99 14.08 31.71
N ASN A 128 -19.26 13.09 30.88
CA ASN A 128 -19.70 11.77 31.32
C ASN A 128 -18.56 10.74 31.32
N GLY A 129 -17.32 11.15 31.06
CA GLY A 129 -16.17 10.24 30.90
C GLY A 129 -15.90 9.38 32.14
N LEU A 130 -16.10 9.92 33.34
CA LEU A 130 -15.91 9.17 34.59
C LEU A 130 -16.91 8.01 34.75
N LEU A 131 -18.08 8.07 34.14
CA LEU A 131 -19.07 6.98 34.16
C LEU A 131 -18.58 5.70 33.44
N TYR A 132 -17.59 5.80 32.55
CA TYR A 132 -17.00 4.68 31.85
C TYR A 132 -15.88 3.98 32.65
N GLU A 133 -15.37 4.61 33.73
CA GLU A 133 -14.39 3.97 34.61
C GLU A 133 -15.08 2.93 35.52
N SER A 134 -14.32 1.95 35.98
CA SER A 134 -14.83 0.97 36.92
C SER A 134 -14.98 1.58 38.36
N ILE A 135 -15.85 0.99 39.17
CA ILE A 135 -16.06 1.47 40.57
C ILE A 135 -14.73 1.51 41.34
N PRO A 136 -13.87 0.47 41.33
CA PRO A 136 -12.57 0.53 42.05
C PRO A 136 -11.65 1.63 41.55
N GLU A 137 -11.68 1.93 40.22
CA GLU A 137 -10.88 3.04 39.65
C GLU A 137 -11.43 4.39 40.14
N LEU A 138 -12.74 4.57 40.19
CA LEU A 138 -13.37 5.78 40.69
C LEU A 138 -13.04 5.99 42.20
N GLU A 139 -13.12 4.94 43.01
CA GLU A 139 -12.72 5.00 44.44
C GLU A 139 -11.26 5.44 44.55
N LEU A 140 -10.36 4.86 43.79
CA LEU A 140 -8.93 5.20 43.80
C LEU A 140 -8.69 6.66 43.39
N ILE A 141 -9.39 7.16 42.35
CA ILE A 141 -9.31 8.55 41.90
C ILE A 141 -9.85 9.48 43.02
N THR A 142 -10.96 9.13 43.63
CA THR A 142 -11.59 9.91 44.71
C THR A 142 -10.63 10.04 45.91
N ASP A 143 -10.02 8.95 46.37
CA ASP A 143 -9.07 8.93 47.46
C ASP A 143 -7.82 9.78 47.17
N ARG A 144 -7.25 9.65 45.98
CA ARG A 144 -6.09 10.46 45.53
C ARG A 144 -6.43 11.93 45.50
N LEU A 145 -7.59 12.27 44.93
CA LEU A 145 -8.06 13.63 44.83
C LEU A 145 -8.30 14.25 46.22
N ALA A 146 -8.93 13.52 47.12
CA ALA A 146 -9.14 13.96 48.51
C ALA A 146 -7.81 14.25 49.24
N ALA A 147 -6.81 13.39 49.04
CA ALA A 147 -5.47 13.59 49.62
C ALA A 147 -4.74 14.80 49.02
N ALA A 148 -4.92 15.07 47.71
CA ALA A 148 -4.24 16.14 46.99
C ALA A 148 -4.96 17.47 47.05
N GLN A 149 -6.27 17.53 47.36
CA GLN A 149 -7.14 18.71 47.29
C GLN A 149 -6.57 19.93 48.05
N PRO A 150 -6.13 19.84 49.34
CA PRO A 150 -5.63 21.01 50.06
C PRO A 150 -4.40 21.64 49.38
N LEU A 151 -3.57 20.82 48.75
CA LEU A 151 -2.36 21.26 48.04
C LEU A 151 -2.72 21.89 46.67
N ILE A 152 -3.63 21.29 45.95
CA ILE A 152 -4.10 21.79 44.67
C ILE A 152 -4.81 23.14 44.83
N ALA A 153 -5.65 23.29 45.85
CA ALA A 153 -6.38 24.54 46.13
C ALA A 153 -5.41 25.71 46.41
N LEU A 154 -4.31 25.48 47.14
CA LEU A 154 -3.29 26.50 47.38
C LEU A 154 -2.58 26.91 46.07
N ILE A 155 -2.21 25.94 45.23
CA ILE A 155 -1.55 26.20 43.94
C ILE A 155 -2.50 26.92 42.99
N ALA A 156 -3.78 26.55 42.92
CA ALA A 156 -4.78 27.18 42.09
C ALA A 156 -5.04 28.64 42.46
N LYS A 157 -4.97 28.95 43.76
CA LYS A 157 -5.14 30.33 44.28
C LYS A 157 -3.97 31.23 43.93
N GLU A 158 -2.76 30.73 43.93
CA GLU A 158 -1.54 31.47 43.63
C GLU A 158 -0.62 30.60 42.78
N PRO A 159 -0.83 30.54 41.45
CA PRO A 159 -0.12 29.60 40.56
C PRO A 159 1.29 30.10 40.20
N THR A 160 2.17 30.10 41.25
CA THR A 160 3.58 30.48 41.10
C THR A 160 4.52 29.34 41.45
N LEU A 161 5.74 29.36 40.91
CA LEU A 161 6.80 28.41 41.24
C LEU A 161 7.11 28.41 42.74
N ALA A 162 7.06 29.59 43.40
CA ALA A 162 7.28 29.73 44.85
C ALA A 162 6.20 29.01 45.65
N THR A 163 4.92 29.19 45.29
CA THR A 163 3.80 28.51 45.94
C THR A 163 3.89 27.01 45.74
N PHE A 164 4.16 26.55 44.50
CA PHE A 164 4.34 25.14 44.19
C PHE A 164 5.47 24.51 45.03
N ALA A 165 6.65 25.14 45.10
CA ALA A 165 7.77 24.64 45.90
C ALA A 165 7.44 24.62 47.40
N SER A 166 6.75 25.63 47.92
CA SER A 166 6.29 25.69 49.31
C SER A 166 5.29 24.59 49.67
N VAL A 167 4.32 24.32 48.76
CA VAL A 167 3.33 23.25 48.88
C VAL A 167 4.02 21.88 48.88
N LEU A 168 4.93 21.65 47.96
CA LEU A 168 5.67 20.40 47.87
C LEU A 168 6.62 20.20 49.09
N THR A 169 7.21 21.29 49.61
CA THR A 169 7.97 21.27 50.87
C THR A 169 7.12 20.76 52.02
N LYS A 170 5.90 21.33 52.18
CA LYS A 170 4.96 20.90 53.24
C LYS A 170 4.58 19.43 53.09
N ALA A 171 4.31 18.97 51.85
CA ALA A 171 3.99 17.57 51.61
C ALA A 171 5.14 16.62 51.95
N VAL A 172 6.40 16.99 51.64
CA VAL A 172 7.60 16.22 52.05
C VAL A 172 7.77 16.22 53.57
N ASP A 173 7.53 17.32 54.24
CA ASP A 173 7.60 17.43 55.71
C ASP A 173 6.50 16.58 56.39
N GLU A 174 5.28 16.57 55.90
CA GLU A 174 4.22 15.70 56.38
C GLU A 174 4.57 14.23 56.21
N LEU A 175 5.15 13.83 55.03
CA LEU A 175 5.63 12.49 54.78
C LEU A 175 6.76 12.12 55.77
N ARG A 176 7.69 13.08 56.08
CA ARG A 176 8.75 12.90 57.05
C ARG A 176 8.20 12.69 58.47
N ASN A 177 7.08 13.33 58.79
CA ASN A 177 6.42 13.20 60.08
C ASN A 177 5.52 11.94 60.19
N GLY A 178 5.56 11.06 59.20
CA GLY A 178 4.88 9.75 59.24
C GLY A 178 3.45 9.76 58.68
N ARG A 179 3.00 10.83 58.01
CA ARG A 179 1.69 10.85 57.37
C ARG A 179 1.75 10.01 56.06
N ALA A 180 0.84 9.10 55.89
CA ALA A 180 0.78 8.27 54.70
C ALA A 180 0.36 9.13 53.49
N MET A 181 1.27 9.33 52.53
CA MET A 181 1.05 10.06 51.29
C MET A 181 1.84 9.40 50.15
N GLU A 182 1.20 9.25 48.97
CA GLU A 182 1.86 8.76 47.75
C GLU A 182 2.54 9.92 46.98
N LEU A 183 3.68 10.43 47.46
CA LEU A 183 4.42 11.50 46.79
C LEU A 183 5.36 11.00 45.69
N GLN A 184 5.64 9.71 45.57
CA GLN A 184 6.59 9.17 44.62
C GLN A 184 6.28 9.56 43.17
N PRO A 185 5.03 9.48 42.64
CA PRO A 185 4.71 9.90 41.28
C PRO A 185 4.97 11.40 41.04
N VAL A 186 4.60 12.24 42.02
CA VAL A 186 4.78 13.71 41.92
C VAL A 186 6.25 14.08 41.91
N LEU A 187 7.07 13.52 42.83
CA LEU A 187 8.50 13.78 42.88
C LEU A 187 9.21 13.35 41.60
N ASN A 188 8.85 12.18 41.05
CA ASN A 188 9.41 11.69 39.78
C ASN A 188 9.03 12.58 38.61
N ALA A 189 7.77 12.99 38.52
CA ALA A 189 7.27 13.83 37.42
C ALA A 189 7.93 15.23 37.44
N VAL A 190 8.05 15.83 38.64
CA VAL A 190 8.74 17.12 38.80
C VAL A 190 10.23 16.99 38.44
N SER A 191 10.92 15.95 38.95
CA SER A 191 12.32 15.65 38.61
C SER A 191 12.51 15.54 37.10
N ALA A 192 11.67 14.74 36.41
CA ALA A 192 11.74 14.55 34.97
C ALA A 192 11.48 15.84 34.18
N THR A 193 10.59 16.71 34.63
CA THR A 193 10.34 18.03 34.03
C THR A 193 11.53 18.96 34.15
N LEU A 194 12.17 19.00 35.34
CA LEU A 194 13.38 19.83 35.57
C LEU A 194 14.57 19.30 34.74
N ASP A 195 14.78 17.97 34.71
CA ASP A 195 15.86 17.35 33.94
C ASP A 195 15.68 17.65 32.43
N ALA A 196 14.47 17.50 31.91
CA ALA A 196 14.15 17.82 30.52
C ALA A 196 14.43 19.29 30.16
N ARG A 197 14.17 20.22 31.10
CA ARG A 197 14.51 21.65 30.92
C ARG A 197 16.01 21.89 30.92
N THR A 198 16.73 21.22 31.81
CA THR A 198 18.20 21.36 31.90
C THR A 198 18.91 20.71 30.72
N ASP A 199 18.38 19.62 30.17
CA ASP A 199 18.93 18.92 29.02
C ASP A 199 18.58 19.58 27.68
N GLY A 200 17.79 20.65 27.67
CA GLY A 200 17.41 21.40 26.46
C GLY A 200 16.25 20.79 25.64
N SER A 201 15.54 19.84 26.22
CA SER A 201 14.33 19.22 25.67
C SER A 201 13.11 19.45 26.57
N PRO A 202 12.61 20.68 26.70
CA PRO A 202 11.62 21.06 27.70
C PRO A 202 10.32 20.26 27.52
N ARG A 203 9.79 19.76 28.64
CA ARG A 203 8.55 18.99 28.74
C ARG A 203 7.66 19.58 29.85
N GLN A 204 6.39 19.74 29.54
CA GLN A 204 5.41 20.17 30.54
C GLN A 204 5.03 19.02 31.46
N LEU A 205 4.80 19.33 32.74
CA LEU A 205 4.22 18.42 33.72
C LEU A 205 2.76 18.15 33.35
N SER A 206 2.36 16.89 33.29
CA SER A 206 0.94 16.53 33.14
C SER A 206 0.27 16.37 34.50
N TRP A 207 -0.61 17.27 34.83
CA TRP A 207 -1.42 17.17 36.04
C TRP A 207 -2.50 16.09 35.93
N GLN A 208 -3.08 15.91 34.72
CA GLN A 208 -4.04 14.83 34.49
C GLN A 208 -3.40 13.45 34.77
N SER A 209 -2.19 13.20 34.26
CA SER A 209 -1.50 11.93 34.50
C SER A 209 -1.15 11.68 35.96
N LEU A 210 -1.07 12.73 36.79
CA LEU A 210 -0.86 12.58 38.22
C LEU A 210 -2.15 12.14 38.98
N PHE A 211 -3.31 12.53 38.46
CA PHE A 211 -4.62 12.15 39.00
C PHE A 211 -5.07 10.75 38.52
N ASP A 212 -4.69 10.38 37.29
CA ASP A 212 -5.10 9.11 36.72
C ASP A 212 -4.54 7.91 37.51
N ALA A 213 -5.37 6.90 37.69
CA ALA A 213 -4.96 5.64 38.31
C ALA A 213 -4.03 4.80 37.41
N LYS A 214 -3.93 5.15 36.13
CA LYS A 214 -3.22 4.40 35.11
C LYS A 214 -1.73 4.77 35.04
N PRO A 215 -0.82 3.84 34.70
CA PRO A 215 0.60 4.15 34.57
C PRO A 215 0.85 5.19 33.47
N GLN A 216 1.80 6.10 33.70
CA GLN A 216 2.15 7.14 32.72
C GLN A 216 2.66 6.52 31.41
N LYS A 217 2.03 6.90 30.29
CA LYS A 217 2.49 6.55 28.94
C LYS A 217 3.60 7.51 28.51
N LYS A 218 4.51 7.03 27.66
CA LYS A 218 5.54 7.90 27.06
C LYS A 218 4.95 8.90 26.07
N THR A 219 3.85 8.52 25.43
CA THR A 219 3.15 9.30 24.40
C THR A 219 1.65 9.08 24.56
N TYR A 220 0.90 10.15 24.46
CA TYR A 220 -0.56 10.14 24.50
C TYR A 220 -1.08 10.37 23.08
N GLN A 221 -2.01 9.52 22.67
CA GLN A 221 -2.58 9.56 21.32
C GLN A 221 -4.02 10.02 21.38
N GLU A 222 -4.37 10.93 20.45
CA GLU A 222 -5.72 11.35 20.19
C GLU A 222 -6.06 11.12 18.73
N LEU A 223 -7.30 10.77 18.45
CA LEU A 223 -7.77 10.41 17.12
C LEU A 223 -8.81 11.41 16.62
N ILE A 224 -8.68 11.79 15.34
CA ILE A 224 -9.73 12.53 14.63
C ILE A 224 -10.04 11.74 13.35
N VAL A 225 -11.32 11.39 13.18
CA VAL A 225 -11.82 10.81 11.92
C VAL A 225 -12.36 11.93 11.06
N VAL A 226 -11.86 12.05 9.86
CA VAL A 226 -12.23 13.09 8.90
C VAL A 226 -12.75 12.43 7.63
N LYS A 227 -13.95 12.83 7.18
CA LYS A 227 -14.43 12.43 5.86
C LYS A 227 -14.12 13.53 4.85
N PRO A 228 -13.09 13.33 3.97
CA PRO A 228 -12.72 14.32 2.97
C PRO A 228 -13.70 14.37 1.80
N ARG A 229 -13.68 15.46 1.05
CA ARG A 229 -14.26 15.53 -0.30
C ARG A 229 -13.23 15.03 -1.30
N LEU A 230 -13.56 13.96 -2.01
CA LEU A 230 -12.72 13.34 -3.01
C LEU A 230 -13.09 13.86 -4.41
N HIS A 231 -12.10 14.24 -5.19
CA HIS A 231 -12.25 14.75 -6.54
C HIS A 231 -11.80 13.68 -7.55
N TYR A 232 -12.69 12.75 -7.86
CA TYR A 232 -12.42 11.62 -8.77
C TYR A 232 -12.16 12.03 -10.24
N ASP A 233 -12.36 13.30 -10.58
CA ASP A 233 -11.96 13.90 -11.86
C ASP A 233 -10.47 14.25 -11.91
N GLN A 234 -9.75 14.14 -10.80
CA GLN A 234 -8.32 14.39 -10.68
C GLN A 234 -7.54 13.09 -10.51
N LEU A 235 -6.26 13.11 -10.92
CA LEU A 235 -5.36 11.97 -10.79
C LEU A 235 -5.17 11.53 -9.33
N PHE A 236 -5.18 12.50 -8.41
CA PHE A 236 -5.08 12.28 -6.97
C PHE A 236 -6.31 12.85 -6.27
N PRO A 237 -7.38 12.05 -6.08
CA PRO A 237 -8.66 12.53 -5.56
C PRO A 237 -8.58 13.21 -4.19
N ALA A 238 -7.65 12.80 -3.33
CA ALA A 238 -7.50 13.30 -1.97
C ALA A 238 -6.47 14.43 -1.82
N GLU A 239 -5.74 14.81 -2.87
CA GLU A 239 -4.61 15.75 -2.78
C GLU A 239 -5.01 17.09 -2.18
N GLN A 240 -6.13 17.67 -2.65
CA GLN A 240 -6.63 18.95 -2.15
C GLN A 240 -6.99 18.88 -0.66
N SER A 241 -7.71 17.84 -0.25
CA SER A 241 -8.13 17.66 1.15
C SER A 241 -6.93 17.40 2.07
N ILE A 242 -5.95 16.61 1.64
CA ILE A 242 -4.72 16.35 2.40
C ILE A 242 -3.87 17.63 2.52
N ALA A 243 -3.73 18.41 1.45
CA ALA A 243 -3.02 19.69 1.46
C ALA A 243 -3.68 20.70 2.41
N ALA A 244 -5.01 20.80 2.38
CA ALA A 244 -5.78 21.65 3.28
C ALA A 244 -5.61 21.24 4.75
N LEU A 245 -5.53 19.92 5.02
CA LEU A 245 -5.27 19.37 6.35
C LEU A 245 -3.89 19.77 6.88
N HIS A 246 -2.85 19.65 6.07
CA HIS A 246 -1.51 20.10 6.45
C HIS A 246 -1.45 21.62 6.72
N ALA A 247 -2.18 22.43 5.94
CA ALA A 247 -2.28 23.85 6.16
C ALA A 247 -2.98 24.16 7.50
N ALA A 248 -4.11 23.49 7.79
CA ALA A 248 -4.84 23.62 9.04
C ALA A 248 -4.00 23.20 10.27
N ALA A 249 -3.24 22.11 10.14
CA ALA A 249 -2.32 21.66 11.19
C ALA A 249 -1.25 22.73 11.50
N LYS A 250 -0.67 23.33 10.48
CA LYS A 250 0.33 24.40 10.62
C LYS A 250 -0.29 25.65 11.28
N GLU A 251 -1.49 26.06 10.88
CA GLU A 251 -2.23 27.16 11.48
C GLU A 251 -2.53 26.94 12.96
N THR A 252 -2.78 25.70 13.37
CA THR A 252 -3.07 25.34 14.76
C THR A 252 -1.82 25.14 15.62
N GLY A 253 -0.62 25.33 15.05
CA GLY A 253 0.66 25.24 15.75
C GLY A 253 1.32 23.87 15.70
N ILE A 254 0.78 22.92 14.93
CA ILE A 254 1.39 21.60 14.70
C ILE A 254 2.36 21.73 13.52
N THR A 255 3.66 21.81 13.82
CA THR A 255 4.76 21.93 12.85
C THR A 255 5.77 20.83 13.08
N GLU A 256 6.73 20.66 12.18
CA GLU A 256 7.80 19.65 12.30
C GLU A 256 8.61 19.77 13.59
N ASN A 257 8.74 21.00 14.11
CA ASN A 257 9.46 21.32 15.36
C ASN A 257 8.54 21.30 16.60
N SER A 258 7.24 21.05 16.42
CA SER A 258 6.30 20.95 17.54
C SER A 258 6.56 19.67 18.35
N PRO A 259 6.39 19.70 19.70
CA PRO A 259 6.42 18.49 20.50
C PRO A 259 5.29 17.51 20.18
N VAL A 260 4.21 18.01 19.58
CA VAL A 260 3.08 17.20 19.11
C VAL A 260 3.26 16.90 17.63
N LYS A 261 3.12 15.62 17.30
CA LYS A 261 3.25 15.13 15.91
C LYS A 261 1.89 14.73 15.38
N LEU A 262 1.59 15.16 14.17
CA LEU A 262 0.44 14.71 13.41
C LEU A 262 0.88 13.62 12.44
N ARG A 263 0.20 12.48 12.50
CA ARG A 263 0.32 11.39 11.53
C ARG A 263 -1.03 11.19 10.87
N ILE A 264 -1.02 10.91 9.57
CA ILE A 264 -2.22 10.74 8.76
C ILE A 264 -2.24 9.31 8.26
N THR A 265 -3.37 8.63 8.42
CA THR A 265 -3.61 7.28 7.92
C THR A 265 -5.10 7.10 7.60
N GLY A 266 -5.59 5.87 7.53
CA GLY A 266 -6.95 5.57 7.11
C GLY A 266 -7.02 5.23 5.63
N GLU A 267 -8.19 4.79 5.17
CA GLU A 267 -8.41 4.26 3.83
C GLU A 267 -7.94 5.23 2.72
N VAL A 268 -8.34 6.50 2.83
CA VAL A 268 -8.00 7.53 1.83
C VAL A 268 -6.51 7.85 1.80
N ALA A 269 -5.85 7.90 2.97
CA ALA A 269 -4.41 8.18 3.02
C ALA A 269 -3.59 7.00 2.47
N LEU A 270 -3.99 5.77 2.78
CA LEU A 270 -3.37 4.55 2.26
C LEU A 270 -3.51 4.48 0.74
N SER A 271 -4.71 4.74 0.20
CA SER A 271 -4.96 4.76 -1.24
C SER A 271 -4.18 5.88 -1.95
N HIS A 272 -4.06 7.05 -1.33
CA HIS A 272 -3.26 8.17 -1.87
C HIS A 272 -1.76 7.82 -1.92
N ASP A 273 -1.19 7.26 -0.85
CA ASP A 273 0.21 6.83 -0.80
C ASP A 273 0.48 5.69 -1.79
N GLU A 274 -0.46 4.73 -1.92
CA GLU A 274 -0.37 3.61 -2.86
C GLU A 274 -0.36 4.10 -4.31
N LEU A 275 -1.28 5.00 -4.67
CA LEU A 275 -1.33 5.59 -6.00
C LEU A 275 -0.06 6.38 -6.32
N THR A 276 0.41 7.18 -5.38
CA THR A 276 1.63 7.99 -5.53
C THR A 276 2.86 7.10 -5.76
N SER A 277 3.04 6.07 -4.92
CA SER A 277 4.17 5.14 -5.02
C SER A 277 4.12 4.29 -6.30
N SER A 278 2.92 3.88 -6.71
CA SER A 278 2.73 3.09 -7.93
C SER A 278 3.04 3.91 -9.19
N LEU A 279 2.53 5.15 -9.28
CA LEU A 279 2.77 6.02 -10.44
C LEU A 279 4.24 6.43 -10.55
N GLN A 280 4.87 6.83 -9.44
CA GLN A 280 6.31 7.16 -9.43
C GLN A 280 7.15 5.94 -9.82
N GLY A 281 6.82 4.76 -9.30
CA GLY A 281 7.49 3.51 -9.65
C GLY A 281 7.39 3.18 -11.13
N MET A 282 6.21 3.37 -11.75
CA MET A 282 6.00 3.10 -13.17
C MET A 282 6.65 4.13 -14.09
N GLU A 283 6.69 5.41 -13.72
CA GLU A 283 7.39 6.44 -14.50
C GLU A 283 8.88 6.13 -14.61
N VAL A 284 9.51 5.83 -13.47
CA VAL A 284 10.94 5.44 -13.42
C VAL A 284 11.17 4.15 -14.20
N ALA A 285 10.35 3.12 -13.98
CA ALA A 285 10.45 1.85 -14.70
C ALA A 285 10.29 2.05 -16.20
N GLY A 286 9.32 2.86 -16.66
CA GLY A 286 9.08 3.15 -18.07
C GLY A 286 10.28 3.79 -18.76
N VAL A 287 10.88 4.81 -18.14
CA VAL A 287 12.09 5.46 -18.70
C VAL A 287 13.27 4.48 -18.73
N VAL A 288 13.51 3.76 -17.65
CA VAL A 288 14.59 2.76 -17.56
C VAL A 288 14.40 1.67 -18.61
N THR A 289 13.19 1.13 -18.75
CA THR A 289 12.83 0.15 -19.78
C THR A 289 13.13 0.68 -21.17
N PHE A 290 12.65 1.86 -21.52
CA PHE A 290 12.82 2.43 -22.84
C PHE A 290 14.30 2.58 -23.23
N VAL A 291 15.13 3.01 -22.28
CA VAL A 291 16.59 3.12 -22.47
C VAL A 291 17.23 1.74 -22.61
N LEU A 292 16.91 0.82 -21.73
CA LEU A 292 17.49 -0.54 -21.74
C LEU A 292 17.07 -1.34 -22.99
N VAL A 293 15.81 -1.24 -23.40
CA VAL A 293 15.31 -1.81 -24.67
C VAL A 293 16.09 -1.23 -25.84
N GLY A 294 16.32 0.10 -25.87
CA GLY A 294 17.18 0.73 -26.87
C GLY A 294 18.60 0.16 -26.93
N ILE A 295 19.20 -0.12 -25.77
CA ILE A 295 20.52 -0.77 -25.66
C ILE A 295 20.47 -2.21 -26.19
N VAL A 296 19.49 -3.01 -25.82
CA VAL A 296 19.32 -4.39 -26.31
C VAL A 296 19.14 -4.38 -27.83
N LEU A 297 18.31 -3.48 -28.37
CA LEU A 297 18.11 -3.31 -29.80
C LEU A 297 19.40 -2.92 -30.52
N TYR A 298 20.27 -2.11 -29.89
CA TYR A 298 21.57 -1.75 -30.44
C TYR A 298 22.45 -3.01 -30.63
N PHE A 299 22.49 -3.90 -29.63
CA PHE A 299 23.23 -5.15 -29.75
C PHE A 299 22.58 -6.13 -30.75
N ALA A 300 21.25 -6.13 -30.85
CA ALA A 300 20.52 -6.99 -31.78
C ALA A 300 20.73 -6.61 -33.27
N MET A 301 20.63 -5.32 -33.58
CA MET A 301 20.53 -4.83 -34.95
C MET A 301 21.75 -4.06 -35.45
N ARG A 302 22.48 -3.39 -34.54
CA ARG A 302 23.67 -2.54 -34.82
C ARG A 302 23.48 -1.48 -35.92
N THR A 303 22.25 -1.23 -36.33
CA THR A 303 21.90 -0.27 -37.41
C THR A 303 20.95 0.78 -36.80
N PRO A 304 21.40 2.04 -36.59
CA PRO A 304 20.59 3.06 -35.92
C PRO A 304 19.23 3.29 -36.59
N GLY A 305 19.14 3.21 -37.91
CA GLY A 305 17.87 3.36 -38.62
C GLY A 305 16.85 2.27 -38.30
N LEU A 306 17.30 1.00 -38.14
CA LEU A 306 16.41 -0.10 -37.74
C LEU A 306 15.95 0.05 -36.30
N ILE A 307 16.84 0.48 -35.41
CA ILE A 307 16.51 0.73 -34.01
C ILE A 307 15.45 1.83 -33.91
N LEU A 308 15.65 2.95 -34.63
CA LEU A 308 14.70 4.04 -34.68
C LEU A 308 13.36 3.58 -35.24
N ALA A 309 13.35 2.71 -36.28
CA ALA A 309 12.10 2.15 -36.82
C ALA A 309 11.33 1.31 -35.78
N VAL A 310 12.02 0.48 -34.97
CA VAL A 310 11.40 -0.27 -33.86
C VAL A 310 10.79 0.69 -32.84
N LEU A 311 11.57 1.68 -32.39
CA LEU A 311 11.13 2.63 -31.38
C LEU A 311 9.93 3.48 -31.85
N ILE A 312 9.91 3.87 -33.13
CA ILE A 312 8.75 4.57 -33.73
C ILE A 312 7.53 3.65 -33.75
N CYS A 313 7.66 2.41 -34.22
CA CYS A 313 6.55 1.45 -34.24
C CYS A 313 6.02 1.20 -32.83
N LEU A 314 6.91 1.04 -31.85
CA LEU A 314 6.57 0.82 -30.45
C LEU A 314 5.80 2.01 -29.88
N SER A 315 6.31 3.25 -30.04
CA SER A 315 5.67 4.44 -29.50
C SER A 315 4.30 4.70 -30.15
N MET A 316 4.19 4.53 -31.48
CA MET A 316 2.92 4.69 -32.17
C MET A 316 1.90 3.62 -31.74
N GLY A 317 2.31 2.38 -31.63
CA GLY A 317 1.43 1.30 -31.21
C GLY A 317 0.96 1.45 -29.76
N LEU A 318 1.85 1.90 -28.87
CA LEU A 318 1.49 2.21 -27.48
C LEU A 318 0.42 3.30 -27.39
N LEU A 319 0.59 4.39 -28.16
CA LEU A 319 -0.38 5.47 -28.15
C LEU A 319 -1.72 5.08 -28.81
N LEU A 320 -1.71 4.27 -29.87
CA LEU A 320 -2.92 3.70 -30.45
C LEU A 320 -3.64 2.76 -29.49
N THR A 321 -2.90 1.96 -28.70
CA THR A 321 -3.46 1.09 -27.67
C THR A 321 -4.06 1.91 -26.54
N ALA A 322 -3.40 3.00 -26.10
CA ALA A 322 -3.95 3.94 -25.14
C ALA A 322 -5.24 4.61 -25.63
N ALA A 323 -5.29 4.97 -26.93
CA ALA A 323 -6.50 5.51 -27.55
C ALA A 323 -7.64 4.49 -27.57
N PHE A 324 -7.33 3.22 -27.85
CA PHE A 324 -8.30 2.13 -27.74
C PHE A 324 -8.78 1.95 -26.29
N ALA A 325 -7.88 1.96 -25.30
CA ALA A 325 -8.24 1.87 -23.90
C ALA A 325 -9.20 3.01 -23.49
N THR A 326 -8.89 4.24 -23.92
CA THR A 326 -9.77 5.41 -23.71
C THR A 326 -11.15 5.23 -24.34
N ALA A 327 -11.23 4.65 -25.54
CA ALA A 327 -12.49 4.46 -26.25
C ALA A 327 -13.32 3.28 -25.73
N ALA A 328 -12.67 2.18 -25.35
CA ALA A 328 -13.33 0.93 -24.98
C ALA A 328 -13.66 0.84 -23.48
N VAL A 329 -12.79 1.40 -22.62
CA VAL A 329 -12.91 1.32 -21.16
C VAL A 329 -13.20 2.71 -20.58
N GLY A 330 -12.57 3.76 -21.11
CA GLY A 330 -12.76 5.15 -20.69
C GLY A 330 -11.84 5.58 -19.54
N HIS A 331 -11.34 4.65 -18.76
CA HIS A 331 -10.44 4.88 -17.63
C HIS A 331 -9.36 3.79 -17.55
N LEU A 332 -8.34 4.05 -16.76
CA LEU A 332 -7.36 3.04 -16.35
C LEU A 332 -7.47 2.85 -14.85
N ASN A 333 -7.43 1.61 -14.40
CA ASN A 333 -7.28 1.25 -12.99
C ASN A 333 -5.82 0.95 -12.66
N LEU A 334 -5.51 0.75 -11.38
CA LEU A 334 -4.15 0.50 -10.88
C LEU A 334 -3.46 -0.71 -11.54
N ILE A 335 -4.24 -1.71 -12.00
CA ILE A 335 -3.73 -2.90 -12.68
C ILE A 335 -3.64 -2.65 -14.18
N SER A 336 -4.70 -2.09 -14.78
CA SER A 336 -4.78 -1.92 -16.23
C SER A 336 -3.73 -0.95 -16.78
N ILE A 337 -3.23 0.00 -15.95
CA ILE A 337 -2.14 0.90 -16.33
C ILE A 337 -0.83 0.14 -16.66
N ALA A 338 -0.65 -1.07 -16.15
CA ALA A 338 0.50 -1.92 -16.48
C ALA A 338 0.54 -2.33 -17.96
N PHE A 339 -0.57 -2.12 -18.73
CA PHE A 339 -0.59 -2.40 -20.18
C PHE A 339 0.55 -1.69 -20.91
N ALA A 340 0.95 -0.51 -20.46
CA ALA A 340 2.00 0.29 -21.11
C ALA A 340 3.35 -0.45 -21.06
N VAL A 341 3.71 -0.96 -19.88
CA VAL A 341 4.93 -1.75 -19.68
C VAL A 341 4.83 -3.06 -20.47
N LEU A 342 3.71 -3.79 -20.35
CA LEU A 342 3.48 -5.02 -21.11
C LEU A 342 3.58 -4.80 -22.62
N TYR A 343 3.06 -3.68 -23.11
CA TYR A 343 3.12 -3.34 -24.54
C TYR A 343 4.54 -3.04 -25.00
N ILE A 344 5.36 -2.38 -24.21
CA ILE A 344 6.76 -2.07 -24.54
C ILE A 344 7.53 -3.39 -24.74
N GLY A 345 7.40 -4.34 -23.84
CA GLY A 345 8.07 -5.63 -23.92
C GLY A 345 7.60 -6.49 -25.11
N LEU A 346 6.28 -6.67 -25.24
CA LEU A 346 5.70 -7.56 -26.26
C LEU A 346 5.58 -6.90 -27.64
N GLY A 347 5.34 -5.61 -27.71
CA GLY A 347 5.23 -4.88 -28.96
C GLY A 347 6.56 -4.76 -29.70
N ALA A 348 7.68 -4.67 -28.96
CA ALA A 348 9.01 -4.68 -29.52
C ALA A 348 9.35 -6.01 -30.21
N ASP A 349 8.85 -7.13 -29.68
CA ASP A 349 9.06 -8.48 -30.20
C ASP A 349 8.66 -8.62 -31.68
N PHE A 350 7.45 -8.16 -32.02
CA PHE A 350 6.96 -8.24 -33.39
C PHE A 350 7.84 -7.46 -34.38
N ALA A 351 8.26 -6.26 -34.00
CA ALA A 351 9.16 -5.46 -34.81
C ALA A 351 10.55 -6.10 -34.95
N ILE A 352 11.09 -6.67 -33.86
CA ILE A 352 12.38 -7.37 -33.86
C ILE A 352 12.36 -8.55 -34.83
N HIS A 353 11.36 -9.41 -34.74
CA HIS A 353 11.24 -10.58 -35.63
C HIS A 353 11.13 -10.19 -37.11
N PHE A 354 10.31 -9.22 -37.45
CA PHE A 354 10.14 -8.72 -38.81
C PHE A 354 11.44 -8.10 -39.35
N LEU A 355 12.05 -7.20 -38.60
CA LEU A 355 13.23 -6.46 -39.05
C LEU A 355 14.51 -7.31 -39.09
N LEU A 356 14.70 -8.26 -38.18
CA LEU A 356 15.81 -9.19 -38.28
C LEU A 356 15.67 -10.16 -39.43
N ARG A 357 14.46 -10.57 -39.78
CA ARG A 357 14.23 -11.37 -41.00
C ARG A 357 14.53 -10.56 -42.29
N HIS A 358 14.08 -9.30 -42.31
CA HIS A 358 14.43 -8.40 -43.43
C HIS A 358 15.95 -8.19 -43.53
N GLN A 359 16.63 -8.04 -42.40
CA GLN A 359 18.08 -7.91 -42.34
C GLN A 359 18.79 -9.15 -42.87
N GLU A 360 18.34 -10.36 -42.51
CA GLU A 360 18.91 -11.62 -43.02
C GLU A 360 18.81 -11.74 -44.55
N LEU A 361 17.63 -11.40 -45.14
CA LEU A 361 17.41 -11.49 -46.57
C LEU A 361 18.25 -10.46 -47.33
N THR A 362 18.33 -9.26 -46.79
CA THR A 362 19.18 -8.19 -47.38
C THR A 362 20.66 -8.56 -47.30
N ASP A 363 21.12 -9.20 -46.20
CA ASP A 363 22.51 -9.67 -46.07
C ASP A 363 22.84 -10.83 -47.03
N LYS A 364 21.82 -11.60 -47.45
CA LYS A 364 21.94 -12.62 -48.51
C LYS A 364 21.96 -12.04 -49.92
N GLY A 365 21.82 -10.69 -50.06
CA GLY A 365 21.89 -9.97 -51.35
C GLY A 365 20.54 -9.84 -52.05
N GLU A 366 19.41 -10.09 -51.38
CA GLU A 366 18.10 -9.87 -52.00
C GLU A 366 17.83 -8.38 -52.18
N PRO A 367 17.21 -7.96 -53.29
CA PRO A 367 16.77 -6.59 -53.49
C PRO A 367 15.80 -6.15 -52.38
N ALA A 368 15.89 -4.92 -51.87
CA ALA A 368 15.10 -4.43 -50.73
C ALA A 368 13.59 -4.67 -50.86
N ALA A 369 13.04 -4.53 -52.06
CA ALA A 369 11.62 -4.75 -52.30
C ALA A 369 11.21 -6.24 -52.23
N GLU A 370 12.09 -7.15 -52.65
CA GLU A 370 11.89 -8.61 -52.55
C GLU A 370 12.09 -9.05 -51.09
N ALA A 371 13.14 -8.56 -50.44
CA ALA A 371 13.41 -8.81 -49.02
C ALA A 371 12.24 -8.39 -48.14
N ILE A 372 11.55 -7.29 -48.41
CA ILE A 372 10.34 -6.86 -47.70
C ILE A 372 9.16 -7.77 -47.99
N TYR A 373 8.97 -8.15 -49.26
CA TYR A 373 7.90 -9.07 -49.66
C TYR A 373 8.06 -10.43 -48.95
N ASP A 374 9.25 -11.01 -49.02
CA ASP A 374 9.52 -12.33 -48.39
C ASP A 374 9.53 -12.25 -46.86
N SER A 375 10.04 -11.16 -46.25
CA SER A 375 9.94 -10.94 -44.80
C SER A 375 8.50 -10.82 -44.32
N GLY A 376 7.65 -10.11 -45.10
CA GLY A 376 6.22 -9.98 -44.78
C GLY A 376 5.51 -11.33 -44.89
N GLY A 377 5.88 -12.19 -45.79
CA GLY A 377 5.32 -13.53 -45.92
C GLY A 377 5.78 -14.48 -44.80
N ASP A 378 7.09 -14.57 -44.60
CA ASP A 378 7.70 -15.47 -43.63
C ASP A 378 7.38 -15.08 -42.17
N ALA A 379 7.62 -13.82 -41.80
CA ALA A 379 7.38 -13.33 -40.44
C ALA A 379 5.88 -13.07 -40.18
N GLY A 380 5.14 -12.50 -41.17
CA GLY A 380 3.76 -12.07 -40.93
C GLY A 380 2.80 -13.20 -40.58
N ALA A 381 2.95 -14.39 -41.17
CA ALA A 381 2.12 -15.55 -40.86
C ALA A 381 2.39 -16.07 -39.42
N ALA A 382 3.67 -16.11 -39.02
CA ALA A 382 4.05 -16.50 -37.67
C ALA A 382 3.61 -15.45 -36.63
N LEU A 383 3.85 -14.14 -36.89
CA LEU A 383 3.41 -13.05 -36.01
C LEU A 383 1.89 -13.01 -35.86
N ALA A 384 1.11 -13.28 -36.94
CA ALA A 384 -0.35 -13.38 -36.82
C ALA A 384 -0.79 -14.53 -35.90
N ALA A 385 -0.10 -15.67 -35.99
CA ALA A 385 -0.35 -16.79 -35.08
C ALA A 385 -0.04 -16.43 -33.62
N CYS A 386 1.10 -15.79 -33.36
CA CYS A 386 1.49 -15.28 -32.06
C CYS A 386 0.48 -14.24 -31.54
N THR A 387 0.02 -13.33 -32.40
CA THR A 387 -1.03 -12.35 -32.04
C THR A 387 -2.31 -13.03 -31.55
N ILE A 388 -2.77 -14.06 -32.26
CA ILE A 388 -3.98 -14.81 -31.89
C ILE A 388 -3.80 -15.51 -30.55
N THR A 389 -2.68 -16.19 -30.32
CA THR A 389 -2.42 -16.90 -29.06
C THR A 389 -2.25 -15.96 -27.90
N ASN A 390 -1.54 -14.84 -28.07
CA ASN A 390 -1.39 -13.81 -27.04
C ASN A 390 -2.73 -13.14 -26.72
N ALA A 391 -3.51 -12.76 -27.74
CA ALA A 391 -4.84 -12.18 -27.54
C ALA A 391 -5.78 -13.14 -26.78
N ILE A 392 -5.74 -14.45 -27.09
CA ILE A 392 -6.50 -15.47 -26.33
C ILE A 392 -6.04 -15.51 -24.89
N GLY A 393 -4.72 -15.46 -24.61
CA GLY A 393 -4.19 -15.42 -23.25
C GLY A 393 -4.70 -14.23 -22.45
N PHE A 394 -4.73 -13.03 -23.06
CA PHE A 394 -5.26 -11.83 -22.43
C PHE A 394 -6.79 -11.84 -22.32
N TYR A 395 -7.51 -12.22 -23.36
CA TYR A 395 -8.98 -12.24 -23.36
C TYR A 395 -9.58 -13.33 -22.46
N ALA A 396 -8.78 -14.30 -22.02
CA ALA A 396 -9.21 -15.30 -21.04
C ALA A 396 -9.62 -14.71 -19.69
N PHE A 397 -9.21 -13.47 -19.39
CA PHE A 397 -9.62 -12.76 -18.17
C PHE A 397 -11.01 -12.10 -18.28
N ILE A 398 -11.54 -11.87 -19.48
CA ILE A 398 -12.81 -11.15 -19.68
C ILE A 398 -13.99 -11.80 -18.92
N PRO A 399 -14.16 -13.14 -18.92
CA PRO A 399 -15.28 -13.78 -18.23
C PRO A 399 -15.04 -14.02 -16.74
N THR A 400 -14.05 -13.36 -16.12
CA THR A 400 -13.76 -13.54 -14.69
C THR A 400 -14.35 -12.42 -13.85
N ASP A 401 -14.55 -12.69 -12.55
CA ASP A 401 -15.05 -11.70 -11.59
C ASP A 401 -14.01 -10.65 -11.20
N TYR A 402 -12.81 -10.66 -11.80
CA TYR A 402 -11.76 -9.67 -11.57
C TYR A 402 -11.75 -8.61 -12.67
N SER A 403 -12.63 -7.63 -12.54
CA SER A 403 -12.87 -6.57 -13.54
C SER A 403 -11.59 -5.81 -13.91
N GLY A 404 -10.76 -5.47 -12.92
CA GLY A 404 -9.51 -4.75 -13.16
C GLY A 404 -8.53 -5.48 -14.07
N VAL A 405 -8.45 -6.81 -13.98
CA VAL A 405 -7.62 -7.62 -14.86
C VAL A 405 -8.33 -7.93 -16.18
N ALA A 406 -9.65 -8.03 -16.19
CA ALA A 406 -10.43 -8.17 -17.41
C ALA A 406 -10.22 -6.95 -18.34
N GLU A 407 -10.22 -5.74 -17.80
CA GLU A 407 -9.88 -4.50 -18.53
C GLU A 407 -8.46 -4.54 -19.08
N LEU A 408 -7.46 -4.91 -18.25
CA LEU A 408 -6.10 -5.13 -18.72
C LEU A 408 -6.06 -6.14 -19.87
N GLY A 409 -6.84 -7.22 -19.77
CA GLY A 409 -6.97 -8.25 -20.79
C GLY A 409 -7.50 -7.70 -22.13
N ILE A 410 -8.55 -6.89 -22.07
CA ILE A 410 -9.15 -6.21 -23.24
C ILE A 410 -8.12 -5.27 -23.90
N ILE A 411 -7.46 -4.43 -23.11
CA ILE A 411 -6.50 -3.44 -23.58
C ILE A 411 -5.28 -4.14 -24.20
N SER A 412 -4.66 -5.06 -23.45
CA SER A 412 -3.43 -5.74 -23.89
C SER A 412 -3.68 -6.69 -25.04
N GLY A 413 -4.76 -7.47 -25.03
CA GLY A 413 -5.12 -8.36 -26.13
C GLY A 413 -5.35 -7.61 -27.45
N THR A 414 -6.05 -6.49 -27.41
CA THR A 414 -6.24 -5.62 -28.58
C THR A 414 -4.94 -4.90 -28.95
N GLY A 415 -4.12 -4.55 -27.94
CA GLY A 415 -2.79 -3.99 -28.14
C GLY A 415 -1.88 -4.90 -28.98
N MET A 416 -1.96 -6.22 -28.82
CA MET A 416 -1.23 -7.18 -29.66
C MET A 416 -1.68 -7.15 -31.12
N ILE A 417 -3.00 -7.00 -31.36
CA ILE A 417 -3.55 -6.86 -32.71
C ILE A 417 -3.07 -5.53 -33.34
N ILE A 418 -3.06 -4.45 -32.58
CA ILE A 418 -2.54 -3.14 -33.00
C ILE A 418 -1.04 -3.25 -33.32
N SER A 419 -0.26 -3.96 -32.50
CA SER A 419 1.17 -4.17 -32.70
C SER A 419 1.47 -4.90 -34.01
N LEU A 420 0.71 -5.96 -34.36
CA LEU A 420 0.81 -6.66 -35.63
C LEU A 420 0.53 -5.70 -36.81
N PHE A 421 -0.55 -4.93 -36.70
CA PHE A 421 -0.93 -3.96 -37.73
C PHE A 421 0.16 -2.90 -37.95
N VAL A 422 0.66 -2.30 -36.86
CA VAL A 422 1.72 -1.28 -36.88
C VAL A 422 3.01 -1.87 -37.49
N THR A 423 3.40 -3.06 -37.04
CA THR A 423 4.63 -3.73 -37.52
C THR A 423 4.59 -4.02 -39.03
N LEU A 424 3.49 -4.55 -39.54
CA LEU A 424 3.36 -4.90 -40.98
C LEU A 424 3.03 -3.72 -41.88
N THR A 425 2.61 -2.58 -41.30
CA THR A 425 2.25 -1.37 -42.07
C THR A 425 3.34 -0.32 -41.99
N ILE A 426 3.71 0.07 -40.79
CA ILE A 426 4.63 1.19 -40.54
C ILE A 426 6.08 0.72 -40.67
N GLY A 427 6.41 -0.48 -40.18
CA GLY A 427 7.74 -1.07 -40.28
C GLY A 427 8.28 -1.06 -41.70
N PRO A 428 7.60 -1.69 -42.70
CA PRO A 428 7.99 -1.64 -44.12
C PRO A 428 8.08 -0.22 -44.67
N ALA A 429 7.17 0.66 -44.27
CA ALA A 429 7.16 2.03 -44.77
C ALA A 429 8.38 2.84 -44.32
N LEU A 430 8.82 2.65 -43.05
CA LEU A 430 10.01 3.26 -42.50
C LEU A 430 11.30 2.74 -43.12
N LEU A 431 11.37 1.43 -43.46
CA LEU A 431 12.54 0.82 -44.08
C LEU A 431 12.92 1.43 -45.41
N ARG A 432 12.01 2.10 -46.09
CA ARG A 432 12.30 2.85 -47.32
C ARG A 432 13.21 4.05 -47.09
N TYR A 433 13.07 4.66 -45.88
CA TYR A 433 13.82 5.88 -45.52
C TYR A 433 15.04 5.58 -44.66
N PHE A 434 15.08 4.39 -44.06
CA PHE A 434 16.21 3.91 -43.26
C PHE A 434 16.84 2.67 -43.91
N PRO A 435 17.38 2.81 -45.14
CA PRO A 435 17.98 1.68 -45.82
C PRO A 435 19.19 1.19 -45.07
N LYS A 436 19.34 -0.13 -45.00
CA LYS A 436 20.51 -0.75 -44.42
C LYS A 436 21.70 -0.64 -45.36
N HIS A 437 22.83 -0.18 -44.86
CA HIS A 437 24.12 -0.44 -45.53
C HIS A 437 24.56 -1.86 -45.15
N PRO A 438 25.00 -2.71 -46.09
CA PRO A 438 25.50 -4.05 -45.81
C PRO A 438 26.61 -3.94 -44.75
N SER A 439 26.41 -4.56 -43.57
CA SER A 439 27.44 -4.57 -42.57
C SER A 439 28.48 -5.65 -42.90
N SER A 440 29.72 -5.23 -43.14
CA SER A 440 30.84 -6.07 -43.51
C SER A 440 31.36 -6.95 -42.34
N VAL A 441 30.73 -6.91 -41.16
CA VAL A 441 31.17 -7.64 -39.97
C VAL A 441 30.17 -8.75 -39.67
N PRO A 442 30.56 -10.01 -39.86
CA PRO A 442 29.74 -11.13 -39.41
C PRO A 442 29.57 -11.05 -37.90
N ILE A 443 28.33 -11.05 -37.45
CA ILE A 443 28.01 -11.00 -36.01
C ILE A 443 28.37 -12.35 -35.41
N LYS A 444 29.53 -12.46 -34.75
CA LYS A 444 29.84 -13.63 -33.92
C LYS A 444 28.81 -13.66 -32.76
N THR A 445 27.81 -14.52 -32.89
CA THR A 445 26.82 -14.78 -31.84
C THR A 445 27.55 -15.46 -30.66
N VAL A 446 27.62 -14.72 -29.56
CA VAL A 446 28.22 -15.18 -28.32
C VAL A 446 27.35 -16.31 -27.73
N SER A 447 28.04 -17.45 -27.49
CA SER A 447 27.69 -18.44 -26.43
C SER A 447 26.37 -19.21 -26.45
N VAL A 448 25.26 -18.69 -26.98
CA VAL A 448 23.97 -19.41 -27.02
C VAL A 448 24.11 -20.73 -27.80
N GLY A 449 24.85 -20.70 -28.90
CA GLY A 449 25.15 -21.91 -29.69
C GLY A 449 25.85 -23.01 -28.88
N ARG A 450 26.79 -22.65 -28.02
CA ARG A 450 27.49 -23.64 -27.17
C ARG A 450 26.59 -24.31 -26.12
N VAL A 451 25.69 -23.56 -25.50
CA VAL A 451 24.73 -24.11 -24.53
C VAL A 451 23.81 -25.11 -25.22
N LEU A 452 23.38 -24.76 -26.41
CA LEU A 452 22.51 -25.57 -27.22
C LEU A 452 23.18 -26.84 -27.76
N GLU A 453 24.40 -26.71 -28.29
CA GLU A 453 25.20 -27.87 -28.67
C GLU A 453 25.45 -28.83 -27.50
N LEU A 454 25.70 -28.27 -26.30
CA LEU A 454 25.88 -29.03 -25.07
C LEU A 454 24.59 -29.79 -24.69
N SER A 455 23.41 -29.11 -24.73
CA SER A 455 22.13 -29.73 -24.42
C SER A 455 21.78 -30.88 -25.38
N LEU A 456 22.03 -30.69 -26.69
CA LEU A 456 21.85 -31.74 -27.72
C LEU A 456 22.84 -32.90 -27.60
N LYS A 457 24.08 -32.60 -27.24
CA LYS A 457 25.12 -33.63 -26.98
C LYS A 457 24.78 -34.48 -25.77
N TRP A 458 24.29 -33.86 -24.69
CA TRP A 458 23.93 -34.51 -23.42
C TRP A 458 22.42 -34.71 -23.26
N HIS A 459 21.69 -34.96 -24.34
CA HIS A 459 20.23 -35.05 -24.37
C HIS A 459 19.64 -35.97 -23.29
N LYS A 460 20.26 -37.11 -22.96
CA LYS A 460 19.80 -38.03 -21.90
C LYS A 460 19.88 -37.38 -20.52
N LEU A 461 20.96 -36.61 -20.26
CA LEU A 461 21.13 -35.85 -19.01
C LEU A 461 20.11 -34.71 -18.94
N THR A 462 19.88 -34.02 -20.05
CA THR A 462 18.86 -32.95 -20.13
C THR A 462 17.47 -33.50 -19.82
N TYR A 463 17.07 -34.63 -20.38
CA TYR A 463 15.80 -35.29 -20.04
C TYR A 463 15.72 -35.68 -18.57
N ALA A 464 16.75 -36.33 -18.02
CA ALA A 464 16.77 -36.77 -16.63
C ALA A 464 16.66 -35.57 -15.66
N LEU A 465 17.46 -34.54 -15.93
CA LEU A 465 17.43 -33.30 -15.10
C LEU A 465 16.08 -32.60 -15.19
N THR A 466 15.52 -32.46 -16.39
CA THR A 466 14.18 -31.84 -16.57
C THR A 466 13.11 -32.64 -15.84
N LEU A 467 13.15 -33.97 -15.90
CA LEU A 467 12.18 -34.81 -15.18
C LEU A 467 12.32 -34.68 -13.66
N ILE A 468 13.56 -34.72 -13.16
CA ILE A 468 13.82 -34.55 -11.72
C ILE A 468 13.33 -33.19 -11.23
N LEU A 469 13.65 -32.12 -11.97
CA LEU A 469 13.18 -30.76 -11.63
C LEU A 469 11.67 -30.65 -11.72
N ALA A 470 11.03 -31.26 -12.70
CA ALA A 470 9.57 -31.25 -12.83
C ALA A 470 8.88 -31.99 -11.67
N VAL A 471 9.43 -33.15 -11.26
CA VAL A 471 8.92 -33.89 -10.09
C VAL A 471 9.12 -33.09 -8.79
N ALA A 472 10.30 -32.47 -8.62
CA ALA A 472 10.57 -31.62 -7.47
C ALA A 472 9.63 -30.40 -7.43
N ALA A 473 9.39 -29.78 -8.57
CA ALA A 473 8.47 -28.65 -8.69
C ALA A 473 7.02 -29.05 -8.39
N LEU A 474 6.56 -30.23 -8.87
CA LEU A 474 5.25 -30.77 -8.52
C LEU A 474 5.11 -31.05 -7.01
N ALA A 475 6.17 -31.55 -6.36
CA ALA A 475 6.19 -31.77 -4.92
C ALA A 475 6.17 -30.46 -4.11
N ALA A 476 6.63 -29.33 -4.70
CA ALA A 476 6.60 -28.02 -4.09
C ALA A 476 5.23 -27.31 -4.21
N LEU A 477 4.38 -27.65 -5.20
CA LEU A 477 3.10 -26.98 -5.44
C LEU A 477 2.19 -26.87 -4.20
N PRO A 478 2.05 -27.89 -3.33
CA PRO A 478 1.21 -27.76 -2.12
C PRO A 478 1.71 -26.73 -1.12
N GLN A 479 2.94 -26.26 -1.25
CA GLN A 479 3.54 -25.24 -0.40
C GLN A 479 3.37 -23.82 -0.95
N VAL A 480 2.82 -23.69 -2.15
CA VAL A 480 2.50 -22.39 -2.75
C VAL A 480 1.45 -21.69 -1.88
N ARG A 481 1.73 -20.44 -1.52
CA ARG A 481 0.88 -19.62 -0.66
C ARG A 481 0.37 -18.41 -1.40
N PHE A 482 -0.83 -17.96 -1.01
CA PHE A 482 -1.37 -16.68 -1.43
C PHE A 482 -1.42 -15.74 -0.22
N ASP A 483 -0.93 -14.51 -0.38
CA ASP A 483 -1.00 -13.48 0.63
C ASP A 483 -2.28 -12.66 0.42
N TYR A 484 -3.19 -12.76 1.37
CA TYR A 484 -4.47 -12.05 1.36
C TYR A 484 -4.34 -10.60 1.83
N ASN A 485 -3.24 -10.24 2.52
CA ASN A 485 -3.09 -8.93 3.12
C ASN A 485 -2.68 -7.88 2.07
N LEU A 486 -3.63 -7.03 1.68
CA LEU A 486 -3.42 -5.93 0.73
C LEU A 486 -2.38 -4.91 1.20
N LEU A 487 -2.19 -4.75 2.52
CA LEU A 487 -1.19 -3.85 3.08
C LEU A 487 0.26 -4.26 2.75
N ASN A 488 0.48 -5.55 2.43
CA ASN A 488 1.79 -6.04 2.02
C ASN A 488 2.15 -5.70 0.57
N LEU A 489 1.20 -5.18 -0.21
CA LEU A 489 1.44 -4.72 -1.58
C LEU A 489 2.01 -3.30 -1.62
N GLN A 490 1.73 -2.50 -0.60
CA GLN A 490 2.08 -1.08 -0.53
C GLN A 490 3.58 -0.87 -0.22
N ASP A 491 4.04 0.37 -0.36
CA ASP A 491 5.40 0.75 0.02
C ASP A 491 5.57 0.65 1.56
N PRO A 492 6.45 -0.25 2.06
CA PRO A 492 6.66 -0.40 3.50
C PRO A 492 7.24 0.84 4.18
N LYS A 493 7.74 1.81 3.42
CA LYS A 493 8.24 3.10 3.91
C LYS A 493 7.15 4.18 3.91
N GLY A 494 5.96 3.91 3.37
CA GLY A 494 4.83 4.82 3.36
C GLY A 494 4.43 5.23 4.79
N LYS A 495 4.28 6.53 5.02
CA LYS A 495 3.96 7.04 6.37
C LYS A 495 2.56 6.63 6.82
N ALA A 496 1.60 6.64 5.92
CA ALA A 496 0.24 6.19 6.21
C ALA A 496 0.21 4.71 6.61
N LEU A 497 0.94 3.86 5.88
CA LEU A 497 1.02 2.43 6.17
C LEU A 497 1.72 2.13 7.51
N GLN A 498 2.82 2.82 7.81
CA GLN A 498 3.51 2.64 9.09
C GLN A 498 2.60 3.00 10.27
N THR A 499 1.91 4.16 10.18
CA THR A 499 0.95 4.58 11.20
C THR A 499 -0.20 3.59 11.34
N PHE A 500 -0.72 3.07 10.23
CA PHE A 500 -1.79 2.08 10.25
C PHE A 500 -1.38 0.77 10.91
N ARG A 501 -0.17 0.28 10.61
CA ARG A 501 0.38 -0.94 11.23
C ARG A 501 0.61 -0.79 12.74
N GLU A 502 1.02 0.40 13.19
CA GLU A 502 1.13 0.68 14.62
C GLU A 502 -0.23 0.62 15.32
N LEU A 503 -1.28 1.17 14.70
CA LEU A 503 -2.65 1.08 15.23
C LEU A 503 -3.19 -0.35 15.20
N LEU A 504 -2.84 -1.15 14.18
CA LEU A 504 -3.22 -2.57 14.15
C LEU A 504 -2.59 -3.38 15.29
N ALA A 505 -1.39 -3.01 15.73
CA ALA A 505 -0.70 -3.67 16.84
C ALA A 505 -1.29 -3.30 18.21
N ASP A 506 -2.09 -2.23 18.30
CA ASP A 506 -2.79 -1.82 19.50
C ASP A 506 -4.15 -2.52 19.57
N ALA A 507 -4.32 -3.43 20.54
CA ALA A 507 -5.55 -4.20 20.68
C ALA A 507 -6.79 -3.32 20.96
N ASP A 508 -6.60 -2.13 21.55
CA ASP A 508 -7.68 -1.21 21.90
C ASP A 508 -8.14 -0.35 20.72
N HIS A 509 -7.26 -0.08 19.75
CA HIS A 509 -7.49 0.84 18.64
C HIS A 509 -7.42 0.18 17.26
N SER A 510 -7.42 -1.16 17.19
CA SER A 510 -7.31 -1.88 15.91
C SER A 510 -8.48 -1.52 14.97
N PRO A 511 -8.23 -1.00 13.77
CA PRO A 511 -9.26 -0.74 12.77
C PRO A 511 -9.76 -2.02 12.08
N TRP A 512 -9.16 -3.18 12.32
CA TRP A 512 -9.57 -4.44 11.72
C TRP A 512 -10.69 -5.11 12.52
N GLN A 513 -11.90 -4.82 12.13
CA GLN A 513 -13.12 -5.36 12.70
C GLN A 513 -14.05 -5.86 11.60
N ALA A 514 -14.82 -6.89 11.89
CA ALA A 514 -15.97 -7.24 11.09
C ALA A 514 -17.17 -6.40 11.54
N VAL A 515 -18.05 -6.11 10.60
CA VAL A 515 -19.28 -5.34 10.84
C VAL A 515 -20.48 -6.19 10.52
N ALA A 516 -21.39 -6.32 11.49
CA ALA A 516 -22.71 -6.92 11.28
C ALA A 516 -23.80 -5.85 11.49
N LEU A 517 -24.92 -6.00 10.80
CA LEU A 517 -26.08 -5.11 10.89
C LEU A 517 -27.26 -5.84 11.50
N ALA A 518 -28.06 -5.13 12.31
CA ALA A 518 -29.28 -5.63 12.92
C ALA A 518 -30.42 -4.62 12.76
N ASN A 519 -31.65 -5.10 12.57
CA ASN A 519 -32.79 -4.26 12.27
C ASN A 519 -33.49 -3.67 13.51
N SER A 520 -33.09 -4.09 14.70
CA SER A 520 -33.66 -3.59 15.96
C SER A 520 -32.67 -3.74 17.11
N PRO A 521 -32.82 -3.00 18.24
CA PRO A 521 -31.97 -3.16 19.41
C PRO A 521 -31.96 -4.58 19.96
N ALA A 522 -33.15 -5.23 20.00
CA ALA A 522 -33.27 -6.60 20.49
C ALA A 522 -32.57 -7.61 19.58
N ASP A 523 -32.57 -7.38 18.27
CA ASP A 523 -31.81 -8.19 17.31
C ASP A 523 -30.32 -7.95 17.45
N ALA A 524 -29.89 -6.70 17.66
CA ALA A 524 -28.50 -6.32 17.90
C ALA A 524 -27.95 -7.04 19.13
N GLN A 525 -28.69 -7.01 20.24
CA GLN A 525 -28.30 -7.69 21.48
C GLN A 525 -28.21 -9.21 21.33
N ARG A 526 -29.21 -9.84 20.66
CA ARG A 526 -29.17 -11.29 20.40
C ARG A 526 -28.02 -11.69 19.49
N LEU A 527 -27.78 -10.89 18.46
CA LEU A 527 -26.67 -11.11 17.53
C LEU A 527 -25.32 -10.93 18.22
N ALA A 528 -25.18 -9.88 19.04
CA ALA A 528 -23.97 -9.63 19.82
C ALA A 528 -23.64 -10.80 20.76
N GLN A 529 -24.63 -11.32 21.49
CA GLN A 529 -24.46 -12.49 22.37
C GLN A 529 -23.99 -13.74 21.61
N ARG A 530 -24.59 -13.99 20.42
CA ARG A 530 -24.20 -15.13 19.58
C ARG A 530 -22.79 -14.99 19.02
N LEU A 531 -22.39 -13.79 18.61
CA LEU A 531 -21.07 -13.50 18.09
C LEU A 531 -20.01 -13.53 19.21
N ALA A 532 -20.30 -12.96 20.37
CA ALA A 532 -19.39 -12.99 21.53
C ALA A 532 -19.15 -14.40 22.10
N ALA A 533 -20.06 -15.35 21.81
CA ALA A 533 -19.87 -16.75 22.21
C ALA A 533 -18.91 -17.55 21.31
N LEU A 534 -18.43 -16.95 20.19
CA LEU A 534 -17.49 -17.60 19.29
C LEU A 534 -16.07 -17.50 19.84
N PRO A 535 -15.29 -18.60 19.84
CA PRO A 535 -13.92 -18.59 20.35
C PRO A 535 -12.96 -17.73 19.49
N GLU A 536 -13.32 -17.44 18.24
CA GLU A 536 -12.56 -16.60 17.31
C GLU A 536 -12.80 -15.10 17.53
N VAL A 537 -13.76 -14.73 18.41
CA VAL A 537 -14.15 -13.35 18.71
C VAL A 537 -13.65 -12.94 20.08
N ASN A 538 -12.94 -11.82 20.15
CA ASN A 538 -12.48 -11.24 21.41
C ASN A 538 -13.59 -10.43 22.09
N LYS A 539 -14.17 -9.48 21.35
CA LYS A 539 -15.26 -8.62 21.82
C LYS A 539 -16.21 -8.25 20.70
N VAL A 540 -17.45 -7.97 21.05
CA VAL A 540 -18.44 -7.36 20.17
C VAL A 540 -18.87 -6.04 20.81
N VAL A 541 -18.83 -4.98 20.04
CA VAL A 541 -19.23 -3.64 20.49
C VAL A 541 -20.49 -3.24 19.75
N THR A 542 -21.44 -2.71 20.49
CA THR A 542 -22.74 -2.23 19.99
C THR A 542 -22.99 -0.82 20.51
N MET A 543 -24.05 -0.15 20.04
CA MET A 543 -24.44 1.16 20.57
C MET A 543 -24.81 1.11 22.06
N LEU A 544 -25.30 -0.04 22.56
CA LEU A 544 -25.69 -0.21 23.97
C LEU A 544 -24.49 -0.18 24.92
N ASP A 545 -23.30 -0.56 24.44
CA ASP A 545 -22.08 -0.56 25.25
C ASP A 545 -21.60 0.87 25.61
N PHE A 546 -22.15 1.89 24.93
CA PHE A 546 -21.92 3.29 25.30
C PHE A 546 -22.84 3.82 26.39
N VAL A 547 -23.70 2.98 26.95
CA VAL A 547 -24.49 3.30 28.13
C VAL A 547 -23.90 2.55 29.32
N PRO A 548 -23.14 3.20 30.22
CA PRO A 548 -22.45 2.53 31.31
C PRO A 548 -23.42 1.82 32.27
N GLU A 549 -23.02 0.69 32.76
CA GLU A 549 -23.71 0.00 33.87
C GLU A 549 -23.43 0.68 35.21
N ASP A 550 -24.27 0.42 36.23
CA ASP A 550 -24.10 0.90 37.60
C ASP A 550 -23.99 2.43 37.75
N GLN A 551 -24.62 3.19 36.86
CA GLN A 551 -24.53 4.64 36.82
C GLN A 551 -24.87 5.30 38.18
N GLN A 552 -25.85 4.79 38.94
CA GLN A 552 -26.25 5.37 40.22
C GLN A 552 -25.13 5.30 41.27
N GLN A 553 -24.43 4.16 41.33
CA GLN A 553 -23.30 3.98 42.27
C GLN A 553 -22.09 4.83 41.82
N LYS A 554 -21.81 4.86 40.51
CA LYS A 554 -20.74 5.70 39.97
C LYS A 554 -21.00 7.19 40.18
N LEU A 555 -22.23 7.65 39.94
CA LEU A 555 -22.63 9.04 40.18
C LEU A 555 -22.45 9.44 41.66
N PHE A 556 -22.75 8.54 42.60
CA PHE A 556 -22.51 8.81 44.00
C PHE A 556 -21.02 9.11 44.30
N LEU A 557 -20.10 8.31 43.72
CA LEU A 557 -18.65 8.52 43.87
C LEU A 557 -18.21 9.81 43.16
N ILE A 558 -18.77 10.11 41.99
CA ILE A 558 -18.48 11.35 41.25
C ILE A 558 -18.98 12.58 42.02
N GLU A 559 -20.14 12.52 42.65
CA GLU A 559 -20.65 13.59 43.52
C GLU A 559 -19.75 13.78 44.76
N GLU A 560 -19.23 12.70 45.36
CA GLU A 560 -18.27 12.77 46.47
C GLU A 560 -16.96 13.44 46.00
N MET A 561 -16.47 13.13 44.75
CA MET A 561 -15.35 13.86 44.18
C MET A 561 -15.64 15.33 44.00
N ALA A 562 -16.83 15.70 43.48
CA ALA A 562 -17.22 17.08 43.30
C ALA A 562 -17.25 17.86 44.62
N LEU A 563 -17.81 17.25 45.67
CA LEU A 563 -17.84 17.82 47.01
C LEU A 563 -16.45 17.99 47.61
N THR A 564 -15.57 16.98 47.38
CA THR A 564 -14.19 17.02 47.85
C THR A 564 -13.39 18.11 47.18
N MET A 565 -13.55 18.30 45.89
CA MET A 565 -12.86 19.37 45.13
C MET A 565 -13.30 20.75 45.60
N GLY A 566 -14.58 20.93 45.90
CA GLY A 566 -15.15 22.24 46.23
C GLY A 566 -14.98 23.27 45.07
N PRO A 567 -15.29 24.53 45.31
CA PRO A 567 -15.09 25.59 44.31
C PRO A 567 -13.61 26.00 44.26
N ILE A 568 -12.79 25.28 43.49
CA ILE A 568 -11.41 25.68 43.18
C ILE A 568 -11.42 26.80 42.18
N ALA A 569 -11.26 28.07 42.69
CA ALA A 569 -11.09 29.22 41.81
C ALA A 569 -9.62 29.35 41.41
N PHE A 570 -9.38 29.33 40.12
CA PHE A 570 -8.06 29.55 39.55
C PHE A 570 -7.82 31.06 39.36
N SER A 571 -6.80 31.60 40.05
CA SER A 571 -6.40 32.98 39.87
C SER A 571 -5.41 33.10 38.72
N ALA A 572 -5.52 34.18 37.94
CA ALA A 572 -4.49 34.49 36.98
C ALA A 572 -3.12 34.65 37.66
N PRO A 573 -2.02 34.19 37.05
CA PRO A 573 -0.69 34.41 37.59
C PRO A 573 -0.50 35.92 37.85
N PRO A 574 0.14 36.30 38.97
CA PRO A 574 0.43 37.69 39.22
C PRO A 574 1.27 38.29 38.07
N ASP A 575 0.95 39.52 37.67
CA ASP A 575 1.67 40.23 36.64
C ASP A 575 3.04 40.67 37.18
N ASP A 576 4.09 39.91 36.89
CA ASP A 576 5.50 40.16 37.30
C ASP A 576 6.19 41.27 36.47
N SER A 577 5.43 42.07 35.70
CA SER A 577 5.97 43.13 34.83
C SER A 577 6.39 44.42 35.58
N GLY A 578 6.17 44.51 36.93
CA GLY A 578 6.54 45.65 37.74
C GLY A 578 7.92 45.56 38.42
N ASP A 579 8.36 46.63 39.10
CA ASP A 579 9.62 46.80 39.82
C ASP A 579 9.98 45.74 40.88
N GLY A 580 9.08 44.78 41.14
CA GLY A 580 9.24 43.65 42.06
C GLY A 580 10.01 42.44 41.52
N GLY A 581 10.58 42.49 40.30
CA GLY A 581 11.16 41.33 39.61
C GLY A 581 12.35 40.67 40.38
N GLU A 582 13.16 41.40 41.08
CA GLU A 582 14.31 40.88 41.87
C GLU A 582 13.86 40.20 43.15
N GLU A 583 12.85 40.77 43.82
CA GLU A 583 12.25 40.20 45.05
C GLU A 583 11.47 38.91 44.74
N ALA A 584 10.71 38.88 43.65
CA ALA A 584 10.03 37.71 43.19
C ALA A 584 11.00 36.56 42.79
N LEU A 585 12.11 36.89 42.17
CA LEU A 585 13.17 35.96 41.82
C LEU A 585 13.84 35.39 43.08
N GLY A 586 14.12 36.27 44.11
CA GLY A 586 14.63 35.86 45.39
C GLY A 586 13.71 34.91 46.12
N ARG A 587 12.38 35.18 46.12
CA ARG A 587 11.37 34.29 46.71
C ARG A 587 11.31 32.92 46.04
N ARG A 588 11.25 32.88 44.71
CA ARG A 588 11.27 31.62 43.94
C ARG A 588 12.50 30.76 44.30
N ARG A 589 13.70 31.35 44.30
CA ARG A 589 14.94 30.65 44.68
C ARG A 589 14.94 30.19 46.14
N ALA A 590 14.45 31.01 47.07
CA ALA A 590 14.39 30.68 48.47
C ALA A 590 13.48 29.46 48.75
N GLU A 591 12.31 29.40 48.11
CA GLU A 591 11.38 28.27 48.25
C GLU A 591 11.93 26.97 47.64
N LEU A 592 12.60 27.06 46.48
CA LEU A 592 13.28 25.88 45.90
C LEU A 592 14.43 25.38 46.78
N ASN A 593 15.17 26.26 47.47
CA ASN A 593 16.20 25.89 48.44
C ASN A 593 15.58 25.22 49.68
N ARG A 594 14.41 25.71 50.15
CA ARG A 594 13.68 25.07 51.25
C ARG A 594 13.21 23.66 50.88
N LEU A 595 12.71 23.51 49.64
CA LEU A 595 12.34 22.19 49.12
C LEU A 595 13.55 21.23 49.11
N ALA A 596 14.70 21.71 48.60
CA ALA A 596 15.91 20.88 48.59
C ALA A 596 16.34 20.46 50.01
N ALA A 597 16.25 21.39 51.01
CA ALA A 597 16.54 21.07 52.42
C ALA A 597 15.52 20.10 53.03
N ALA A 598 14.23 20.20 52.73
CA ALA A 598 13.21 19.26 53.18
C ALA A 598 13.43 17.86 52.61
N LEU A 599 13.78 17.75 51.30
CA LEU A 599 14.14 16.49 50.67
C LEU A 599 15.36 15.84 51.36
N ASP A 600 16.39 16.64 51.71
CA ASP A 600 17.54 16.16 52.48
C ASP A 600 17.14 15.61 53.84
N GLY A 601 16.30 16.34 54.58
CA GLY A 601 15.80 15.92 55.89
C GLY A 601 15.01 14.62 55.78
N PHE A 602 14.17 14.46 54.73
CA PHE A 602 13.40 13.24 54.50
C PHE A 602 14.30 12.04 54.14
N ILE A 603 15.26 12.22 53.26
CA ILE A 603 16.20 11.17 52.85
C ILE A 603 17.03 10.67 54.02
N ALA A 604 17.47 11.61 54.90
CA ALA A 604 18.27 11.28 56.06
C ALA A 604 17.49 10.49 57.11
N THR A 605 16.22 10.85 57.34
CA THR A 605 15.37 10.21 58.34
C THR A 605 14.72 8.91 57.88
N HIS A 606 14.46 8.79 56.58
CA HIS A 606 13.74 7.64 56.00
C HIS A 606 14.47 7.06 54.75
N PRO A 607 15.73 6.57 54.89
CA PRO A 607 16.55 6.16 53.72
C PRO A 607 15.95 5.00 52.92
N ASN A 608 15.15 4.14 53.54
CA ASN A 608 14.53 2.95 52.94
C ASN A 608 13.07 3.14 52.52
N HIS A 609 12.50 4.33 52.67
CA HIS A 609 11.14 4.59 52.22
C HIS A 609 11.04 4.57 50.68
N PRO A 610 9.96 4.04 50.09
CA PRO A 610 9.77 3.99 48.63
C PRO A 610 10.02 5.32 47.91
N ALA A 611 9.59 6.42 48.49
CA ALA A 611 9.77 7.77 47.95
C ALA A 611 11.19 8.32 48.06
N SER A 612 12.12 7.68 48.80
CA SER A 612 13.47 8.22 49.01
C SER A 612 14.34 8.20 47.76
N ALA A 613 14.11 7.25 46.87
CA ALA A 613 14.75 7.24 45.52
C ALA A 613 14.30 8.43 44.70
N SER A 614 13.01 8.70 44.64
CA SER A 614 12.41 9.84 43.93
C SER A 614 12.82 11.18 44.53
N ALA A 615 12.93 11.27 45.86
CA ALA A 615 13.42 12.45 46.54
C ALA A 615 14.89 12.74 46.21
N ARG A 616 15.75 11.73 46.12
CA ARG A 616 17.15 11.87 45.67
C ARG A 616 17.22 12.37 44.23
N SER A 617 16.39 11.80 43.34
CA SER A 617 16.32 12.25 41.92
C SER A 617 15.94 13.73 41.85
N LEU A 618 14.85 14.14 42.52
CA LEU A 618 14.42 15.55 42.51
C LEU A 618 15.46 16.48 43.09
N LYS A 619 16.12 16.09 44.18
CA LYS A 619 17.24 16.86 44.75
C LYS A 619 18.37 17.04 43.74
N SER A 620 18.74 15.98 42.98
CA SER A 620 19.76 16.07 41.94
C SER A 620 19.33 17.03 40.82
N SER A 621 18.08 16.97 40.38
CA SER A 621 17.50 17.87 39.33
C SER A 621 17.51 19.33 39.81
N LEU A 622 17.16 19.58 41.10
CA LEU A 622 17.24 20.94 41.70
C LEU A 622 18.70 21.43 41.79
N ALA A 623 19.65 20.58 42.13
CA ALA A 623 21.06 20.96 42.14
C ALA A 623 21.59 21.33 40.73
N ALA A 624 21.18 20.59 39.69
CA ALA A 624 21.49 20.93 38.31
C ALA A 624 20.87 22.26 37.88
N LEU A 625 19.61 22.51 38.25
CA LEU A 625 18.92 23.79 38.01
C LEU A 625 19.67 24.96 38.71
N PHE A 626 20.07 24.80 39.96
CA PHE A 626 20.81 25.84 40.71
C PHE A 626 22.18 26.11 40.07
N ALA A 627 22.93 25.07 39.70
CA ALA A 627 24.21 25.23 39.01
C ALA A 627 24.04 26.04 37.72
N ARG A 628 22.98 25.81 36.96
CA ARG A 628 22.68 26.57 35.73
C ARG A 628 22.27 28.01 36.02
N LEU A 629 21.47 28.24 37.06
CA LEU A 629 21.09 29.59 37.52
C LEU A 629 22.29 30.41 37.95
N ASP A 630 23.33 29.82 38.54
CA ASP A 630 24.51 30.51 38.98
C ASP A 630 25.46 30.94 37.83
N THR A 631 25.32 30.37 36.65
CA THR A 631 26.11 30.67 35.47
C THR A 631 25.52 31.74 34.55
N ILE A 632 24.27 32.15 34.74
CA ILE A 632 23.56 33.08 33.85
C ILE A 632 23.31 34.43 34.52
N ASP A 633 23.09 35.49 33.73
CA ASP A 633 22.79 36.84 34.19
C ASP A 633 21.36 36.93 34.78
N LEU A 634 21.01 38.10 35.28
CA LEU A 634 19.73 38.31 35.95
C LEU A 634 18.53 38.09 35.04
N HIS A 635 18.65 38.51 33.77
CA HIS A 635 17.59 38.30 32.78
C HIS A 635 17.42 36.82 32.45
N GLY A 636 18.51 36.12 32.24
CA GLY A 636 18.48 34.67 32.02
C GLY A 636 17.92 33.88 33.21
N LYS A 637 18.17 34.33 34.47
CA LYS A 637 17.56 33.75 35.68
C LYS A 637 16.04 33.89 35.67
N LYS A 638 15.55 35.10 35.30
CA LYS A 638 14.12 35.36 35.21
C LYS A 638 13.49 34.45 34.12
N ASP A 639 14.08 34.39 32.97
CA ASP A 639 13.58 33.56 31.85
C ASP A 639 13.58 32.06 32.17
N LEU A 640 14.64 31.57 32.82
CA LEU A 640 14.76 30.14 33.16
C LEU A 640 13.72 29.77 34.24
N LEU A 641 13.58 30.55 35.32
CA LEU A 641 12.60 30.26 36.36
C LEU A 641 11.15 30.45 35.88
N GLY A 642 10.88 31.45 35.04
CA GLY A 642 9.59 31.59 34.37
C GLY A 642 9.26 30.43 33.46
N SER A 643 10.25 29.91 32.74
CA SER A 643 10.09 28.70 31.90
C SER A 643 9.81 27.45 32.76
N VAL A 644 10.53 27.28 33.89
CA VAL A 644 10.28 26.18 34.83
C VAL A 644 8.88 26.28 35.43
N GLU A 645 8.43 27.48 35.79
CA GLU A 645 7.08 27.73 36.28
C GLU A 645 6.03 27.33 35.24
N ASN A 646 6.22 27.74 34.00
CA ASN A 646 5.35 27.35 32.88
C ASN A 646 5.35 25.84 32.67
N ASP A 647 6.52 25.19 32.68
CA ASP A 647 6.61 23.73 32.49
C ASP A 647 5.89 22.95 33.62
N LEU A 648 5.89 23.45 34.85
CA LEU A 648 5.24 22.78 35.97
C LEU A 648 3.75 23.09 36.10
N LEU A 649 3.29 24.30 35.72
CA LEU A 649 1.95 24.77 36.05
C LEU A 649 1.03 25.01 34.83
N ALA A 650 1.54 25.11 33.61
CA ALA A 650 0.74 25.49 32.44
C ALA A 650 -0.44 24.55 32.16
N THR A 651 -0.33 23.26 32.47
CA THR A 651 -1.38 22.26 32.25
C THR A 651 -2.39 22.15 33.39
N LEU A 652 -2.09 22.72 34.58
CA LEU A 652 -2.96 22.60 35.74
C LEU A 652 -4.35 23.21 35.57
N PRO A 653 -4.51 24.45 35.03
CA PRO A 653 -5.83 25.02 34.83
C PRO A 653 -6.73 24.15 33.96
N GLN A 654 -6.15 23.58 32.91
CA GLN A 654 -6.86 22.74 31.96
C GLN A 654 -7.23 21.38 32.59
N ALA A 655 -6.32 20.78 33.37
CA ALA A 655 -6.59 19.51 34.05
C ALA A 655 -7.71 19.67 35.06
N LEU A 656 -7.72 20.79 35.85
CA LEU A 656 -8.77 21.08 36.80
C LEU A 656 -10.12 21.38 36.13
N GLU A 657 -10.14 22.11 35.02
CA GLU A 657 -11.38 22.38 34.28
C GLU A 657 -11.98 21.10 33.68
N ARG A 658 -11.15 20.23 33.12
CA ARG A 658 -11.61 18.90 32.64
C ARG A 658 -12.17 18.05 33.78
N LEU A 659 -11.47 18.03 34.92
CA LEU A 659 -11.95 17.30 36.09
C LEU A 659 -13.26 17.89 36.62
N ARG A 660 -13.39 19.23 36.64
CA ARG A 660 -14.63 19.90 37.00
C ARG A 660 -15.77 19.51 36.07
N MET A 661 -15.54 19.54 34.74
CA MET A 661 -16.56 19.11 33.80
C MET A 661 -16.92 17.62 33.99
N ALA A 662 -15.94 16.75 34.24
CA ALA A 662 -16.20 15.34 34.47
C ALA A 662 -16.98 15.05 35.76
N THR A 663 -16.90 15.93 36.78
CA THR A 663 -17.75 15.83 38.00
C THR A 663 -19.17 16.35 37.78
N GLU A 664 -19.52 16.97 36.66
CA GLU A 664 -20.87 17.37 36.28
C GLU A 664 -21.66 16.26 35.55
N ALA A 665 -21.21 15.02 35.63
CA ALA A 665 -21.87 13.89 35.03
C ALA A 665 -23.31 13.73 35.47
N ILE A 666 -24.19 13.40 34.55
CA ILE A 666 -25.59 13.14 34.76
C ILE A 666 -25.97 11.75 34.29
N PRO A 667 -26.99 11.11 34.86
CA PRO A 667 -27.47 9.84 34.36
C PRO A 667 -28.04 10.03 32.96
N PHE A 668 -27.77 9.07 32.05
CA PHE A 668 -28.25 9.11 30.68
C PHE A 668 -28.64 7.74 30.15
N GLU A 669 -29.50 7.71 29.15
CA GLU A 669 -29.94 6.53 28.42
C GLU A 669 -29.45 6.59 26.97
N GLU A 670 -29.71 5.54 26.18
CA GLU A 670 -29.37 5.46 24.77
C GLU A 670 -29.85 6.69 23.95
N LYS A 671 -31.03 7.21 24.27
CA LYS A 671 -31.62 8.39 23.60
C LYS A 671 -30.87 9.70 23.81
N ASP A 672 -30.07 9.77 24.87
CA ASP A 672 -29.33 10.96 25.29
C ASP A 672 -27.91 10.99 24.72
N LEU A 673 -27.47 9.91 24.04
CA LEU A 673 -26.17 9.84 23.38
C LEU A 673 -26.05 10.91 22.26
N PRO A 674 -24.86 11.50 22.07
CA PRO A 674 -24.68 12.54 21.06
C PRO A 674 -24.94 12.02 19.65
N VAL A 675 -25.58 12.85 18.83
CA VAL A 675 -25.91 12.51 17.44
C VAL A 675 -24.67 12.14 16.63
N SER A 676 -23.54 12.77 16.95
CA SER A 676 -22.23 12.45 16.35
C SER A 676 -21.84 10.99 16.56
N LEU A 677 -22.03 10.44 17.77
CA LEU A 677 -21.80 9.04 18.08
C LEU A 677 -22.89 8.14 17.48
N VAL A 678 -24.16 8.49 17.73
CA VAL A 678 -25.30 7.67 17.27
C VAL A 678 -25.26 7.42 15.78
N SER A 679 -24.86 8.40 14.98
CA SER A 679 -24.78 8.26 13.52
C SER A 679 -23.81 7.16 13.08
N HIS A 680 -22.77 6.84 13.84
CA HIS A 680 -21.82 5.74 13.56
C HIS A 680 -22.32 4.35 13.98
N TRP A 681 -23.39 4.28 14.79
CA TRP A 681 -23.89 3.02 15.36
C TRP A 681 -25.33 2.70 14.99
N ARG A 682 -26.10 3.70 14.60
CA ARG A 682 -27.48 3.56 14.12
C ARG A 682 -27.69 4.41 12.88
N SER A 683 -28.13 3.74 11.82
CA SER A 683 -28.42 4.39 10.54
C SER A 683 -29.72 5.23 10.61
N GLN A 684 -29.87 6.13 9.65
CA GLN A 684 -31.14 6.85 9.47
C GLN A 684 -32.31 5.92 9.15
N GLY A 685 -32.05 4.76 8.56
CA GLY A 685 -33.01 3.69 8.30
C GLY A 685 -33.38 2.84 9.52
N GLY A 686 -32.72 3.06 10.67
CA GLY A 686 -32.96 2.31 11.91
C GLY A 686 -32.16 1.03 12.06
N GLU A 687 -31.21 0.74 11.19
CA GLU A 687 -30.30 -0.41 11.34
C GLU A 687 -29.21 -0.10 12.37
N TYR A 688 -28.87 -1.10 13.18
CA TYR A 688 -27.83 -1.03 14.21
C TYR A 688 -26.57 -1.74 13.77
N ARG A 689 -25.45 -1.06 13.93
CA ARG A 689 -24.10 -1.60 13.66
C ARG A 689 -23.58 -2.36 14.86
N LEU A 690 -22.96 -3.52 14.59
CA LEU A 690 -22.17 -4.28 15.55
C LEU A 690 -20.72 -4.35 15.03
N ALA A 691 -19.77 -4.01 15.85
CA ALA A 691 -18.34 -4.17 15.56
C ALA A 691 -17.80 -5.42 16.24
N VAL A 692 -17.25 -6.34 15.46
CA VAL A 692 -16.79 -7.66 15.92
C VAL A 692 -15.27 -7.73 15.79
N TYR A 693 -14.58 -7.86 16.90
CA TYR A 693 -13.12 -7.85 16.96
C TYR A 693 -12.57 -9.28 17.06
N PRO A 694 -11.52 -9.63 16.30
CA PRO A 694 -10.92 -10.95 16.31
C PRO A 694 -10.17 -11.22 17.63
N ALA A 695 -10.13 -12.49 18.05
CA ALA A 695 -9.36 -12.95 19.20
C ALA A 695 -7.90 -13.24 18.85
N GLU A 696 -7.62 -13.62 17.60
CA GLU A 696 -6.28 -13.94 17.10
C GLU A 696 -5.78 -12.84 16.16
N ASP A 697 -4.47 -12.81 15.92
CA ASP A 697 -3.88 -11.93 14.90
C ASP A 697 -4.28 -12.38 13.50
N ILE A 698 -5.20 -11.66 12.86
CA ILE A 698 -5.72 -11.95 11.52
C ILE A 698 -4.78 -11.50 10.39
N ASN A 699 -3.55 -11.07 10.66
CA ASN A 699 -2.47 -11.04 9.66
C ASN A 699 -2.06 -12.46 9.24
N ASP A 700 -2.31 -13.48 10.08
CA ASP A 700 -2.21 -14.88 9.70
C ASP A 700 -3.43 -15.31 8.87
N ASN A 701 -3.19 -15.82 7.68
CA ASN A 701 -4.25 -16.25 6.75
C ASN A 701 -5.17 -17.34 7.35
N GLY A 702 -4.62 -18.19 8.22
CA GLY A 702 -5.39 -19.24 8.89
C GLY A 702 -6.33 -18.68 9.94
N ALA A 703 -5.85 -17.73 10.76
CA ALA A 703 -6.65 -17.03 11.75
C ALA A 703 -7.74 -16.18 11.06
N LEU A 704 -7.38 -15.44 10.00
CA LEU A 704 -8.32 -14.68 9.20
C LEU A 704 -9.46 -15.56 8.68
N ARG A 705 -9.16 -16.71 8.09
CA ARG A 705 -10.16 -17.62 7.55
C ARG A 705 -11.06 -18.18 8.64
N ARG A 706 -10.51 -18.64 9.78
CA ARG A 706 -11.32 -19.12 10.91
C ARG A 706 -12.28 -18.05 11.42
N PHE A 707 -11.78 -16.84 11.64
CA PHE A 707 -12.59 -15.72 12.12
C PHE A 707 -13.73 -15.38 11.14
N VAL A 708 -13.42 -15.19 9.86
CA VAL A 708 -14.43 -14.86 8.84
C VAL A 708 -15.50 -15.96 8.73
N GLU A 709 -15.08 -17.22 8.60
CA GLU A 709 -16.03 -18.35 8.50
C GLU A 709 -16.89 -18.51 9.75
N ALA A 710 -16.33 -18.26 10.95
CA ALA A 710 -17.10 -18.33 12.20
C ALA A 710 -18.15 -17.21 12.26
N VAL A 711 -17.76 -15.96 11.95
CA VAL A 711 -18.66 -14.81 11.96
C VAL A 711 -19.77 -14.96 10.90
N GLN A 712 -19.44 -15.38 9.69
CA GLN A 712 -20.42 -15.56 8.60
C GLN A 712 -21.45 -16.65 8.87
N LYS A 713 -21.11 -17.71 9.60
CA LYS A 713 -22.07 -18.71 10.04
C LYS A 713 -23.17 -18.13 10.93
N VAL A 714 -22.87 -17.09 11.68
CA VAL A 714 -23.79 -16.40 12.60
C VAL A 714 -24.46 -15.21 11.92
N ALA A 715 -23.69 -14.44 11.15
CA ALA A 715 -24.09 -13.23 10.43
C ALA A 715 -23.65 -13.30 8.95
N PRO A 716 -24.43 -13.94 8.07
CA PRO A 716 -24.04 -14.14 6.66
C PRO A 716 -23.84 -12.85 5.86
N GLN A 717 -24.45 -11.76 6.30
CA GLN A 717 -24.35 -10.44 5.67
C GLN A 717 -23.25 -9.56 6.31
N ALA A 718 -22.44 -10.13 7.20
CA ALA A 718 -21.33 -9.39 7.79
C ALA A 718 -20.36 -8.90 6.70
N THR A 719 -19.80 -7.71 6.93
CA THR A 719 -18.83 -7.04 6.07
C THR A 719 -17.66 -6.50 6.90
N GLY A 720 -16.88 -5.60 6.37
CA GLY A 720 -15.70 -5.02 7.01
C GLY A 720 -14.40 -5.61 6.48
N ALA A 721 -13.28 -5.01 6.87
CA ALA A 721 -11.97 -5.30 6.30
C ALA A 721 -11.59 -6.79 6.29
N PRO A 722 -11.81 -7.60 7.36
CA PRO A 722 -11.48 -9.03 7.35
C PRO A 722 -12.26 -9.82 6.30
N MET A 723 -13.58 -9.55 6.17
CA MET A 723 -14.46 -10.21 5.20
C MET A 723 -14.02 -9.86 3.77
N VAL A 724 -13.86 -8.58 3.50
CA VAL A 724 -13.45 -8.09 2.17
C VAL A 724 -12.10 -8.66 1.79
N THR A 725 -11.13 -8.67 2.70
CA THR A 725 -9.77 -9.20 2.44
C THR A 725 -9.80 -10.68 2.06
N LEU A 726 -10.52 -11.52 2.81
CA LEU A 726 -10.59 -12.96 2.53
C LEU A 726 -11.36 -13.26 1.25
N GLU A 727 -12.57 -12.71 1.12
CA GLU A 727 -13.44 -13.01 -0.02
C GLU A 727 -12.93 -12.42 -1.33
N ALA A 728 -12.33 -11.23 -1.30
CA ALA A 728 -11.64 -10.67 -2.45
C ALA A 728 -10.47 -11.54 -2.90
N GLY A 729 -9.64 -12.00 -1.94
CA GLY A 729 -8.53 -12.91 -2.26
C GLY A 729 -9.01 -14.25 -2.85
N ASP A 730 -10.02 -14.85 -2.28
CA ASP A 730 -10.61 -16.09 -2.80
C ASP A 730 -11.25 -15.88 -4.20
N ALA A 731 -11.89 -14.72 -4.45
CA ALA A 731 -12.43 -14.37 -5.76
C ALA A 731 -11.30 -14.20 -6.79
N VAL A 732 -10.21 -13.53 -6.42
CA VAL A 732 -9.03 -13.35 -7.26
C VAL A 732 -8.39 -14.68 -7.61
N VAL A 733 -8.15 -15.55 -6.62
CA VAL A 733 -7.58 -16.89 -6.87
C VAL A 733 -8.47 -17.69 -7.82
N ARG A 734 -9.81 -17.68 -7.62
CA ARG A 734 -10.76 -18.33 -8.55
C ARG A 734 -10.68 -17.74 -9.96
N ALA A 735 -10.65 -16.42 -10.09
CA ALA A 735 -10.56 -15.73 -11.37
C ALA A 735 -9.29 -16.12 -12.14
N PHE A 736 -8.15 -16.22 -11.46
CA PHE A 736 -6.89 -16.62 -12.09
C PHE A 736 -6.83 -18.09 -12.48
N ILE A 737 -7.38 -19.00 -11.68
CA ILE A 737 -7.53 -20.42 -12.05
C ILE A 737 -8.42 -20.55 -13.28
N GLN A 738 -9.51 -19.81 -13.31
CA GLN A 738 -10.43 -19.77 -14.47
C GLN A 738 -9.72 -19.22 -15.71
N ALA A 739 -9.06 -18.06 -15.60
CA ALA A 739 -8.34 -17.45 -16.73
C ALA A 739 -7.21 -18.35 -17.25
N PHE A 740 -6.40 -18.95 -16.36
CA PHE A 740 -5.36 -19.89 -16.74
C PHE A 740 -5.90 -21.09 -17.50
N SER A 741 -7.00 -21.66 -17.01
CA SER A 741 -7.67 -22.82 -17.65
C SER A 741 -8.23 -22.46 -19.02
N LEU A 742 -8.92 -21.30 -19.12
CA LEU A 742 -9.49 -20.81 -20.38
C LEU A 742 -8.37 -20.45 -21.40
N ALA A 743 -7.30 -19.79 -20.93
CA ALA A 743 -6.14 -19.48 -21.76
C ALA A 743 -5.51 -20.77 -22.30
N LEU A 744 -5.21 -21.75 -21.45
CA LEU A 744 -4.63 -23.02 -21.86
C LEU A 744 -5.51 -23.76 -22.86
N LEU A 745 -6.82 -23.83 -22.61
CA LEU A 745 -7.76 -24.45 -23.51
C LEU A 745 -7.83 -23.72 -24.87
N GLY A 746 -8.04 -22.41 -24.85
CA GLY A 746 -8.14 -21.59 -26.04
C GLY A 746 -6.87 -21.62 -26.89
N ILE A 747 -5.70 -21.52 -26.26
CA ILE A 747 -4.40 -21.63 -26.90
C ILE A 747 -4.20 -23.02 -27.52
N THR A 748 -4.58 -24.07 -26.80
CA THR A 748 -4.49 -25.45 -27.31
C THR A 748 -5.34 -25.63 -28.56
N ILE A 749 -6.57 -25.13 -28.56
CA ILE A 749 -7.48 -25.19 -29.73
C ILE A 749 -6.88 -24.38 -30.89
N ALA A 750 -6.40 -23.17 -30.64
CA ALA A 750 -5.79 -22.33 -31.66
C ALA A 750 -4.56 -23.00 -32.30
N LEU A 751 -3.69 -23.60 -31.49
CA LEU A 751 -2.51 -24.34 -31.97
C LEU A 751 -2.89 -25.59 -32.77
N LEU A 752 -3.92 -26.33 -32.35
CA LEU A 752 -4.43 -27.48 -33.08
C LEU A 752 -4.95 -27.10 -34.48
N ILE A 753 -5.68 -25.98 -34.57
CA ILE A 753 -6.18 -25.46 -35.85
C ILE A 753 -5.02 -24.99 -36.72
N LEU A 754 -4.03 -24.30 -36.14
CA LEU A 754 -2.92 -23.68 -36.85
C LEU A 754 -1.92 -24.73 -37.34
N LEU A 755 -1.47 -25.61 -36.45
CA LEU A 755 -0.43 -26.61 -36.72
C LEU A 755 -1.00 -27.90 -37.32
N ARG A 756 -2.31 -28.14 -37.21
CA ARG A 756 -3.01 -29.35 -37.70
C ARG A 756 -2.33 -30.66 -37.25
N SER A 757 -1.67 -30.64 -36.12
CA SER A 757 -0.92 -31.78 -35.59
C SER A 757 -0.87 -31.77 -34.07
N VAL A 758 -1.41 -32.79 -33.43
CA VAL A 758 -1.36 -32.97 -31.97
C VAL A 758 0.08 -33.02 -31.47
N LYS A 759 0.97 -33.70 -32.17
CA LYS A 759 2.39 -33.82 -31.82
C LYS A 759 3.05 -32.46 -31.72
N TYR A 760 2.91 -31.60 -32.71
CA TYR A 760 3.54 -30.29 -32.71
C TYR A 760 2.88 -29.32 -31.72
N THR A 761 1.57 -29.43 -31.52
CA THR A 761 0.86 -28.70 -30.48
C THR A 761 1.41 -29.04 -29.09
N LEU A 762 1.58 -30.32 -28.75
CA LEU A 762 2.18 -30.75 -27.49
C LEU A 762 3.62 -30.28 -27.33
N LEU A 763 4.42 -30.26 -28.41
CA LEU A 763 5.79 -29.76 -28.39
C LEU A 763 5.85 -28.24 -28.13
N VAL A 764 4.88 -27.44 -28.61
CA VAL A 764 4.79 -26.02 -28.28
C VAL A 764 4.34 -25.82 -26.84
N LEU A 765 3.38 -26.61 -26.33
CA LEU A 765 2.85 -26.50 -24.97
C LEU A 765 3.82 -27.00 -23.90
N ALA A 766 4.71 -27.93 -24.19
CA ALA A 766 5.60 -28.52 -23.17
C ALA A 766 6.51 -27.50 -22.49
N PRO A 767 7.25 -26.61 -23.20
CA PRO A 767 8.02 -25.56 -22.55
C PRO A 767 7.20 -24.60 -21.73
N LEU A 768 5.96 -24.28 -22.17
CA LEU A 768 5.04 -23.40 -21.46
C LEU A 768 4.64 -23.97 -20.11
N LEU A 769 4.16 -25.20 -20.11
CA LEU A 769 3.70 -25.87 -18.90
C LEU A 769 4.86 -26.11 -17.92
N LEU A 770 6.04 -26.46 -18.43
CA LEU A 770 7.23 -26.61 -17.61
C LEU A 770 7.68 -25.29 -17.00
N SER A 771 7.70 -24.20 -17.77
CA SER A 771 8.09 -22.88 -17.25
C SER A 771 7.10 -22.35 -16.23
N SER A 772 5.79 -22.53 -16.43
CA SER A 772 4.75 -22.17 -15.46
C SER A 772 4.89 -22.98 -14.17
N LEU A 773 5.14 -24.29 -14.29
CA LEU A 773 5.36 -25.17 -13.14
C LEU A 773 6.61 -24.77 -12.35
N PHE A 774 7.72 -24.51 -13.05
CA PHE A 774 8.96 -24.08 -12.41
C PHE A 774 8.82 -22.69 -11.79
N THR A 775 8.09 -21.77 -12.43
CA THR A 775 7.81 -20.44 -11.86
C THR A 775 7.01 -20.55 -10.56
N ALA A 776 5.96 -21.39 -10.54
CA ALA A 776 5.18 -21.63 -9.32
C ALA A 776 6.05 -22.27 -8.21
N ALA A 777 6.91 -23.23 -8.54
CA ALA A 777 7.84 -23.81 -7.57
C ALA A 777 8.89 -22.80 -7.08
N PHE A 778 9.31 -21.88 -7.94
CA PHE A 778 10.30 -20.86 -7.61
C PHE A 778 9.77 -19.84 -6.59
N THR A 779 8.46 -19.59 -6.53
CA THR A 779 7.83 -18.77 -5.48
C THR A 779 8.07 -19.36 -4.09
N VAL A 780 8.00 -20.70 -3.97
CA VAL A 780 8.30 -21.42 -2.72
C VAL A 780 9.77 -21.27 -2.35
N LEU A 781 10.66 -21.40 -3.34
CA LEU A 781 12.11 -21.30 -3.13
C LEU A 781 12.55 -19.91 -2.68
N LEU A 782 11.95 -18.86 -3.25
CA LEU A 782 12.24 -17.47 -2.91
C LEU A 782 11.47 -16.99 -1.68
N GLY A 783 10.50 -17.75 -1.18
CA GLY A 783 9.60 -17.31 -0.11
C GLY A 783 8.69 -16.13 -0.51
N ILE A 784 8.41 -15.96 -1.81
CA ILE A 784 7.54 -14.89 -2.33
C ILE A 784 6.14 -15.49 -2.55
N PRO A 785 5.14 -15.17 -1.71
CA PRO A 785 3.77 -15.65 -1.93
C PRO A 785 3.16 -15.02 -3.18
N PHE A 786 2.21 -15.71 -3.79
CA PHE A 786 1.31 -15.05 -4.74
C PHE A 786 0.47 -14.01 -4.00
N ASN A 787 0.12 -12.93 -4.68
CA ASN A 787 -0.69 -11.85 -4.17
C ASN A 787 -1.56 -11.26 -5.29
N PHE A 788 -2.41 -10.29 -4.98
CA PHE A 788 -3.33 -9.66 -5.93
C PHE A 788 -2.67 -9.07 -7.18
N ALA A 789 -1.41 -8.63 -7.09
CA ALA A 789 -0.68 -8.04 -8.21
C ALA A 789 0.11 -9.08 -9.01
N ASN A 790 0.84 -9.98 -8.35
CA ASN A 790 1.80 -10.86 -9.03
C ASN A 790 1.18 -12.16 -9.57
N VAL A 791 -0.02 -12.53 -9.13
CA VAL A 791 -0.71 -13.75 -9.58
C VAL A 791 -1.03 -13.70 -11.09
N ILE A 792 -1.14 -12.52 -11.66
CA ILE A 792 -1.31 -12.29 -13.11
C ILE A 792 -0.15 -12.87 -13.95
N ALA A 793 1.03 -13.07 -13.34
CA ALA A 793 2.23 -13.53 -14.03
C ALA A 793 2.04 -14.89 -14.71
N LEU A 794 1.32 -15.85 -14.07
CA LEU A 794 1.19 -17.21 -14.62
C LEU A 794 0.36 -17.27 -15.92
N PRO A 795 -0.86 -16.73 -16.01
CA PRO A 795 -1.60 -16.71 -17.27
C PRO A 795 -0.92 -15.86 -18.34
N LEU A 796 -0.26 -14.78 -17.93
CA LEU A 796 0.47 -13.90 -18.84
C LEU A 796 1.66 -14.62 -19.49
N LEU A 797 2.41 -15.39 -18.70
CA LEU A 797 3.52 -16.21 -19.19
C LEU A 797 3.07 -17.24 -20.21
N LEU A 798 1.84 -17.80 -20.10
CA LEU A 798 1.31 -18.69 -21.12
C LEU A 798 1.22 -18.01 -22.49
N GLY A 799 0.76 -16.76 -22.53
CA GLY A 799 0.68 -15.99 -23.78
C GLY A 799 2.07 -15.70 -24.36
N ILE A 800 2.96 -15.12 -23.56
CA ILE A 800 4.28 -14.65 -23.99
C ILE A 800 5.20 -15.82 -24.39
N ALA A 801 5.15 -16.95 -23.68
CA ALA A 801 6.03 -18.08 -23.87
C ALA A 801 5.79 -18.84 -25.19
N ILE A 802 4.60 -18.69 -25.77
CA ILE A 802 4.23 -19.39 -27.00
C ILE A 802 5.04 -18.90 -28.18
N ASP A 803 5.30 -17.61 -28.29
CA ASP A 803 5.92 -16.99 -29.46
C ASP A 803 7.24 -17.67 -29.81
N SER A 804 8.12 -17.79 -28.84
CA SER A 804 9.42 -18.43 -29.01
C SER A 804 9.32 -19.92 -29.40
N SER A 805 8.41 -20.65 -28.73
CA SER A 805 8.19 -22.08 -28.99
C SER A 805 7.55 -22.34 -30.34
N LEU A 806 6.59 -21.50 -30.74
CA LEU A 806 5.88 -21.59 -32.01
C LEU A 806 6.81 -21.32 -33.21
N HIS A 807 7.64 -20.25 -33.10
CA HIS A 807 8.64 -19.95 -34.12
C HIS A 807 9.63 -21.09 -34.32
N MET A 808 10.07 -21.73 -33.25
CA MET A 808 10.99 -22.85 -33.30
C MET A 808 10.36 -24.11 -33.94
N VAL A 809 9.14 -24.46 -33.51
CA VAL A 809 8.41 -25.62 -34.04
C VAL A 809 8.02 -25.41 -35.52
N HIS A 810 7.54 -24.22 -35.90
CA HIS A 810 7.16 -23.90 -37.29
C HIS A 810 8.36 -24.05 -38.25
N ARG A 811 9.54 -23.62 -37.81
CA ARG A 811 10.75 -23.77 -38.63
C ARG A 811 11.20 -25.23 -38.74
N SER A 812 11.06 -26.02 -37.66
CA SER A 812 11.34 -27.45 -37.65
C SER A 812 10.45 -28.26 -38.62
N ILE A 813 9.19 -27.83 -38.83
CA ILE A 813 8.26 -28.46 -39.79
C ILE A 813 8.75 -28.30 -41.24
N ASN A 814 9.42 -27.18 -41.56
CA ASN A 814 9.91 -26.89 -42.92
C ASN A 814 11.25 -27.59 -43.26
N ASN A 815 11.58 -28.68 -42.59
CA ASN A 815 12.72 -29.59 -42.88
C ASN A 815 14.13 -29.00 -42.76
N GLU A 816 14.34 -27.90 -42.04
CA GLU A 816 15.68 -27.47 -41.68
C GLU A 816 16.18 -28.29 -40.46
N LEU A 817 17.39 -28.88 -40.54
CA LEU A 817 18.01 -29.67 -39.47
C LEU A 817 18.12 -28.84 -38.18
N VAL A 818 17.65 -29.39 -37.05
CA VAL A 818 17.57 -28.69 -35.74
C VAL A 818 18.94 -28.12 -35.31
N SER A 819 20.07 -28.73 -35.70
CA SER A 819 21.40 -28.25 -35.36
C SER A 819 21.85 -27.02 -36.17
N GLU A 820 21.43 -26.87 -37.44
CA GLU A 820 21.76 -25.72 -38.29
C GLU A 820 20.85 -24.54 -38.01
N ILE A 821 19.60 -24.81 -37.63
CA ILE A 821 18.59 -23.78 -37.29
C ILE A 821 19.01 -22.86 -36.14
N LEU A 822 19.69 -23.43 -35.17
CA LEU A 822 19.86 -22.80 -33.87
C LEU A 822 21.15 -21.98 -33.70
N ILE A 823 22.16 -22.24 -34.52
CA ILE A 823 23.48 -21.64 -34.32
C ILE A 823 23.69 -20.37 -35.16
N HIS A 824 23.04 -20.25 -36.33
CA HIS A 824 23.36 -19.22 -37.31
C HIS A 824 22.18 -18.47 -37.93
N THR A 825 20.91 -18.65 -37.43
CA THR A 825 19.74 -18.07 -38.05
C THR A 825 19.22 -16.80 -37.37
N SER A 826 18.54 -15.96 -38.17
CA SER A 826 17.82 -14.78 -37.64
C SER A 826 16.77 -15.11 -36.57
N THR A 827 16.17 -16.32 -36.69
CA THR A 827 15.12 -16.78 -35.76
C THR A 827 15.66 -16.99 -34.32
N ALA A 828 16.77 -17.68 -34.16
CA ALA A 828 17.39 -17.90 -32.85
C ALA A 828 17.82 -16.53 -32.23
N ARG A 829 18.34 -15.64 -33.07
CA ARG A 829 18.71 -14.29 -32.64
C ARG A 829 17.47 -13.49 -32.23
N ALA A 830 16.41 -13.54 -33.02
CA ALA A 830 15.17 -12.85 -32.71
C ALA A 830 14.58 -13.36 -31.40
N ILE A 831 14.46 -14.68 -31.19
CA ILE A 831 13.97 -15.28 -29.94
C ILE A 831 14.82 -14.83 -28.75
N PHE A 832 16.14 -14.83 -28.87
CA PHE A 832 17.02 -14.43 -27.76
C PHE A 832 16.87 -12.93 -27.40
N TYR A 833 16.94 -12.04 -28.42
CA TYR A 833 16.87 -10.61 -28.18
C TYR A 833 15.46 -10.15 -27.81
N SER A 834 14.43 -10.77 -28.35
CA SER A 834 13.03 -10.55 -27.96
C SER A 834 12.81 -10.93 -26.50
N ALA A 835 13.21 -12.14 -26.11
CA ALA A 835 13.14 -12.54 -24.70
C ALA A 835 13.98 -11.63 -23.78
N LEU A 836 15.14 -11.15 -24.27
CA LEU A 836 15.97 -10.23 -23.51
C LEU A 836 15.33 -8.85 -23.34
N THR A 837 14.64 -8.32 -24.38
CA THR A 837 13.90 -7.07 -24.24
C THR A 837 12.76 -7.20 -23.24
N ALA A 838 12.00 -8.28 -23.28
CA ALA A 838 10.93 -8.54 -22.31
C ALA A 838 11.47 -8.81 -20.90
N LEU A 839 12.61 -9.51 -20.75
CA LEU A 839 13.27 -9.70 -19.45
C LEU A 839 13.70 -8.37 -18.81
N VAL A 840 14.31 -7.49 -19.60
CA VAL A 840 14.74 -6.17 -19.14
C VAL A 840 13.55 -5.30 -18.77
N ASP A 841 12.47 -5.38 -19.54
CA ASP A 841 11.23 -4.66 -19.29
C ASP A 841 10.63 -5.06 -17.94
N PHE A 842 10.38 -6.33 -17.73
CA PHE A 842 9.83 -6.82 -16.46
C PHE A 842 10.80 -6.67 -15.29
N ALA A 843 12.11 -6.80 -15.51
CA ALA A 843 13.11 -6.55 -14.47
C ALA A 843 13.11 -5.10 -13.97
N SER A 844 12.73 -4.13 -14.81
CA SER A 844 12.60 -2.74 -14.40
C SER A 844 11.54 -2.53 -13.32
N LEU A 845 10.46 -3.33 -13.33
CA LEU A 845 9.40 -3.30 -12.33
C LEU A 845 9.87 -3.74 -10.94
N MET A 846 10.95 -4.54 -10.86
CA MET A 846 11.52 -5.00 -9.58
C MET A 846 12.02 -3.83 -8.71
N PHE A 847 12.30 -2.69 -9.30
CA PHE A 847 12.80 -1.49 -8.61
C PHE A 847 11.67 -0.56 -8.13
N SER A 848 10.41 -0.93 -8.33
CA SER A 848 9.27 -0.19 -7.81
C SER A 848 9.26 -0.23 -6.27
N SER A 849 8.94 0.90 -5.63
CA SER A 849 8.70 0.95 -4.19
C SER A 849 7.41 0.24 -3.79
N HIS A 850 6.44 0.14 -4.70
CA HIS A 850 5.21 -0.61 -4.51
C HIS A 850 5.49 -2.13 -4.60
N GLN A 851 5.36 -2.84 -3.47
CA GLN A 851 5.76 -4.25 -3.35
C GLN A 851 4.96 -5.18 -4.29
N GLY A 852 3.69 -4.87 -4.54
CA GLY A 852 2.88 -5.61 -5.51
C GLY A 852 3.50 -5.58 -6.91
N THR A 853 3.85 -4.40 -7.40
CA THR A 853 4.51 -4.20 -8.70
C THR A 853 5.90 -4.85 -8.74
N ALA A 854 6.69 -4.68 -7.68
CA ALA A 854 8.02 -5.27 -7.58
C ALA A 854 7.96 -6.81 -7.62
N SER A 855 7.06 -7.43 -6.85
CA SER A 855 6.88 -8.89 -6.85
C SER A 855 6.38 -9.44 -8.19
N MET A 856 5.51 -8.70 -8.88
CA MET A 856 5.08 -9.02 -10.24
C MET A 856 6.28 -9.00 -11.21
N GLY A 857 7.11 -7.96 -11.12
CA GLY A 857 8.35 -7.83 -11.90
C GLY A 857 9.29 -9.02 -11.67
N VAL A 858 9.48 -9.45 -10.41
CA VAL A 858 10.30 -10.63 -10.06
C VAL A 858 9.74 -11.89 -10.73
N LEU A 859 8.45 -12.17 -10.56
CA LEU A 859 7.85 -13.41 -11.08
C LEU A 859 7.83 -13.45 -12.61
N LEU A 860 7.54 -12.35 -13.27
CA LEU A 860 7.56 -12.25 -14.73
C LEU A 860 9.00 -12.43 -15.26
N THR A 861 9.99 -11.81 -14.64
CA THR A 861 11.40 -11.92 -15.02
C THR A 861 11.90 -13.37 -14.85
N VAL A 862 11.63 -13.98 -13.70
CA VAL A 862 11.99 -15.39 -13.43
C VAL A 862 11.25 -16.33 -14.38
N GLY A 863 9.93 -16.14 -14.53
CA GLY A 863 9.11 -16.96 -15.41
C GLY A 863 9.57 -16.91 -16.88
N LEU A 864 9.89 -15.72 -17.38
CA LEU A 864 10.39 -15.54 -18.72
C LEU A 864 11.80 -16.11 -18.92
N ALA A 865 12.68 -15.97 -17.92
CA ALA A 865 14.00 -16.60 -17.94
C ALA A 865 13.88 -18.13 -17.97
N LEU A 866 13.00 -18.71 -17.16
CA LEU A 866 12.69 -20.14 -17.18
C LEU A 866 12.07 -20.57 -18.52
N THR A 867 11.20 -19.77 -19.10
CA THR A 867 10.63 -19.98 -20.42
C THR A 867 11.73 -20.02 -21.48
N LEU A 868 12.64 -19.06 -21.48
CA LEU A 868 13.77 -19.00 -22.41
C LEU A 868 14.64 -20.24 -22.29
N ILE A 869 14.93 -20.69 -21.06
CA ILE A 869 15.67 -21.94 -20.81
C ILE A 869 14.90 -23.15 -21.35
N CYS A 870 13.60 -23.27 -21.03
CA CYS A 870 12.77 -24.37 -21.49
C CYS A 870 12.70 -24.40 -23.03
N THR A 871 12.58 -23.25 -23.68
CA THR A 871 12.48 -23.13 -25.12
C THR A 871 13.83 -23.37 -25.83
N LEU A 872 14.94 -22.84 -25.33
CA LEU A 872 16.25 -22.97 -25.99
C LEU A 872 17.01 -24.26 -25.61
N VAL A 873 16.76 -24.85 -24.43
CA VAL A 873 17.47 -26.03 -23.96
C VAL A 873 16.63 -27.30 -24.06
N ILE A 874 15.38 -27.27 -23.61
CA ILE A 874 14.54 -28.47 -23.51
C ILE A 874 13.83 -28.74 -24.84
N LEU A 875 13.19 -27.73 -25.47
CA LEU A 875 12.42 -27.93 -26.72
C LEU A 875 13.26 -28.54 -27.86
N PRO A 876 14.51 -28.13 -28.17
CA PRO A 876 15.33 -28.76 -29.19
C PRO A 876 15.59 -30.25 -28.95
N VAL A 877 15.77 -30.64 -27.68
CA VAL A 877 15.94 -32.05 -27.30
C VAL A 877 14.64 -32.84 -27.53
N LEU A 878 13.45 -32.21 -27.23
CA LEU A 878 12.15 -32.82 -27.51
C LEU A 878 11.86 -32.96 -28.99
N LEU A 879 12.27 -31.99 -29.82
CA LEU A 879 12.08 -31.99 -31.28
C LEU A 879 12.88 -33.08 -31.97
N ARG A 880 14.05 -33.46 -31.43
CA ARG A 880 14.94 -34.45 -31.99
C ARG A 880 14.37 -35.89 -31.98
N GLY A 881 13.49 -36.20 -31.00
CA GLY A 881 12.93 -37.56 -30.82
C GLY A 881 13.98 -38.64 -30.41
N PRO A 882 13.54 -39.74 -29.77
CA PRO A 882 14.43 -40.84 -29.44
C PRO A 882 14.83 -41.61 -30.69
N GLY A 883 16.07 -41.46 -31.17
CA GLY A 883 16.62 -42.33 -32.24
C GLY A 883 17.44 -41.68 -33.36
N GLN A 884 17.49 -40.36 -33.50
CA GLN A 884 18.31 -39.70 -34.54
C GLN A 884 19.72 -39.42 -34.03
N SER A 885 20.73 -40.03 -34.62
CA SER A 885 22.14 -39.77 -34.35
C SER A 885 22.58 -38.42 -34.93
N VAL A 886 23.43 -37.68 -34.22
CA VAL A 886 24.13 -36.51 -34.76
C VAL A 886 25.08 -37.04 -35.84
N LYS A 887 24.84 -36.66 -37.12
CA LYS A 887 25.92 -36.66 -38.07
C LYS A 887 26.82 -35.49 -37.72
N THR A 888 27.95 -35.76 -37.08
CA THR A 888 29.04 -34.81 -36.81
C THR A 888 29.64 -34.34 -38.12
#